data_4e0e4559f5a81f03301d9f7a4e332636
#
_entry.id   4e0e4559f5a81f03301d9f7a4e332636
#
_cell.length_a   1.000
_cell.length_b   1.000
_cell.length_c   1.000
_cell.angle_alpha   90.00
_cell.angle_beta   90.00
_cell.angle_gamma   90.00
#
_symmetry.space_group_name_H-M   'P 1'
#
loop_
_entity.id
_entity.type
_entity.pdbx_description
1 polymer ?
#
loop_
_entity_poly.entity_id
_entity_poly.type
_entity_poly.pdbx_seq_one_letter_code
_entity_poly.pdbx_strand_id
1 'polypeptide(L)'
;MATVSTQNASGGAVQNPHLPRAPGKFVSHVLTLITGNGLAQVINVVGTLLLARLFMPDAFGSFALFVTVVSFLSVLGGARYEIAIMLPEEDAEAANVLILAVTTLSGIAVLSFVLVAFFHSYVAQLLGDARLGLWLWGAPLALLINGLYSIMGVWYGRMKRFQKTATARVWQSLGIILGQLALLYVHPGGFALVGGWVLGQAFGTLILLVQFFYYDGKFVAAAHDWRTVRESLKKYRNFPIYKAPYSFVANASSQMVFVVLRLFSNLNVVGFYSMAARAVYLPVTLIASSMNDVFYEKAATELKHGRLEKFVTRLLRIQVVLAAPWLVLTAFDAKLVVGFLLGSKWVPAASYAAVLASVSFMYFLTAWLDRLFDIRGHQKLSLILEFAGNLLSIGGLTAALWWHPERTVTAVLVYAAAQVVYSIIWLIFAYHVAEFNVKALGILLSDAVVSVGFAVCLMGGLHVIFHGWPAFVGSAAVALAMTGFAFVRYVSTGSAFTSPVEKFHQFWSERDSSVTGREDGECGRAEADELRVLYSSKRAGRVLEIGCGDGGLFPYFGISPANYKGVDFIPRFIERFRSKEPSVELECAEGASYLDRGDQYDLILLNGIVQHFDLNMIEQHLHNARIMLRNGGLLVWGSIPQKRYRSQYDAGKWSGTGKAGVLRFLRSWGGRLLGLDAMGYWYEPQELAPLAKKYGFKIDTVPSTLYPYRFHAVIKKNGTTREGKTNNAPAKATEQACEEVERSTHYKLPVF
;
A
#
# COMPACT_ATOMS: atom_id res chain seq x y z
N MET A 1 49.73 53.22 -16.45
CA MET A 1 48.92 53.03 -15.25
C MET A 1 47.83 52.03 -15.61
N ALA A 2 48.02 50.80 -15.22
CA ALA A 2 47.14 49.64 -15.57
C ALA A 2 46.23 49.37 -14.40
N THR A 3 44.92 49.32 -14.64
CA THR A 3 43.88 48.85 -13.70
C THR A 3 43.63 47.41 -13.99
N VAL A 4 43.90 46.56 -12.98
CA VAL A 4 43.64 45.11 -12.96
C VAL A 4 42.20 44.90 -12.61
N SER A 5 41.43 44.26 -13.50
CA SER A 5 40.08 43.77 -13.23
C SER A 5 40.15 42.35 -12.65
N THR A 6 39.66 42.20 -11.45
CA THR A 6 39.44 40.88 -10.80
C THR A 6 38.23 40.19 -11.40
N GLN A 7 38.45 39.07 -12.09
CA GLN A 7 37.38 38.14 -12.47
C GLN A 7 37.03 37.26 -11.30
N ASN A 8 35.76 37.32 -10.90
CA ASN A 8 35.13 36.36 -9.96
C ASN A 8 35.02 34.97 -10.62
N ALA A 9 35.70 34.00 -10.08
CA ALA A 9 35.52 32.59 -10.40
C ALA A 9 34.27 32.08 -9.67
N SER A 10 33.16 31.91 -10.40
CA SER A 10 31.98 31.17 -9.95
C SER A 10 32.30 29.69 -9.99
N GLY A 11 32.50 29.06 -8.81
CA GLY A 11 32.63 27.64 -8.66
C GLY A 11 31.35 26.92 -9.08
N GLY A 12 31.44 26.15 -10.16
CA GLY A 12 30.37 25.23 -10.56
C GLY A 12 30.20 24.12 -9.52
N ALA A 13 29.10 24.15 -8.83
CA ALA A 13 28.68 23.02 -7.97
C ALA A 13 28.42 21.82 -8.86
N VAL A 14 29.24 20.78 -8.72
CA VAL A 14 29.00 19.45 -9.28
C VAL A 14 27.71 18.90 -8.69
N GLN A 15 26.66 18.88 -9.49
CA GLN A 15 25.40 18.27 -9.08
C GLN A 15 25.57 16.75 -9.00
N ASN A 16 25.52 16.22 -7.79
CA ASN A 16 25.53 14.82 -7.47
C ASN A 16 24.18 14.20 -7.92
N PRO A 17 24.11 13.24 -8.86
CA PRO A 17 22.84 12.76 -9.44
C PRO A 17 22.00 11.87 -8.51
N HIS A 18 22.43 11.63 -7.26
CA HIS A 18 21.78 10.68 -6.34
C HIS A 18 21.12 11.30 -5.10
N LEU A 19 20.97 12.61 -5.02
CA LEU A 19 20.18 13.22 -3.94
C LEU A 19 18.68 13.14 -4.28
N PRO A 20 17.82 12.56 -3.42
CA PRO A 20 16.38 12.55 -3.64
C PRO A 20 15.86 13.99 -3.64
N ARG A 21 15.25 14.40 -4.76
CA ARG A 21 14.59 15.69 -4.91
C ARG A 21 13.53 15.87 -3.83
N ALA A 22 13.44 17.06 -3.27
CA ALA A 22 12.55 17.47 -2.20
C ALA A 22 11.12 16.86 -2.28
N PRO A 23 10.61 16.20 -1.23
CA PRO A 23 9.33 15.49 -1.21
C PRO A 23 8.10 16.36 -1.53
N GLY A 24 8.18 17.67 -1.36
CA GLY A 24 7.03 18.56 -1.44
C GLY A 24 6.33 18.66 -2.80
N LYS A 25 7.04 18.59 -3.92
CA LYS A 25 6.41 18.71 -5.25
C LYS A 25 5.72 17.42 -5.70
N PHE A 26 6.29 16.27 -5.40
CA PHE A 26 5.68 14.96 -5.73
C PHE A 26 4.39 14.73 -4.95
N VAL A 27 4.42 14.97 -3.65
CA VAL A 27 3.24 14.86 -2.77
C VAL A 27 2.13 15.82 -3.22
N SER A 28 2.46 17.06 -3.60
CA SER A 28 1.50 18.01 -4.15
C SER A 28 0.85 17.52 -5.44
N HIS A 29 1.61 16.93 -6.36
CA HIS A 29 1.06 16.38 -7.61
C HIS A 29 0.16 15.15 -7.37
N VAL A 30 0.55 14.27 -6.45
CA VAL A 30 -0.27 13.10 -6.04
C VAL A 30 -1.56 13.55 -5.36
N LEU A 31 -1.50 14.52 -4.46
CA LEU A 31 -2.70 15.09 -3.82
C LEU A 31 -3.63 15.74 -4.84
N THR A 32 -3.12 16.44 -5.83
CA THR A 32 -3.94 17.06 -6.90
C THR A 32 -4.65 16.00 -7.76
N LEU A 33 -3.97 14.89 -8.06
CA LEU A 33 -4.57 13.75 -8.76
C LEU A 33 -5.66 13.08 -7.92
N ILE A 34 -5.39 12.83 -6.65
CA ILE A 34 -6.34 12.20 -5.73
C ILE A 34 -7.58 13.10 -5.55
N THR A 35 -7.39 14.41 -5.36
CA THR A 35 -8.51 15.35 -5.20
C THR A 35 -9.31 15.53 -6.48
N GLY A 36 -8.66 15.63 -7.65
CA GLY A 36 -9.34 15.76 -8.94
C GLY A 36 -10.12 14.48 -9.32
N ASN A 37 -9.51 13.31 -9.16
CA ASN A 37 -10.17 12.03 -9.37
C ASN A 37 -11.32 11.82 -8.37
N GLY A 38 -11.12 12.17 -7.10
CA GLY A 38 -12.14 12.08 -6.06
C GLY A 38 -13.34 12.97 -6.35
N LEU A 39 -13.12 14.23 -6.75
CA LEU A 39 -14.20 15.15 -7.10
C LEU A 39 -15.01 14.65 -8.32
N ALA A 40 -14.35 14.23 -9.39
CA ALA A 40 -15.02 13.63 -10.55
C ALA A 40 -15.88 12.43 -10.17
N GLN A 41 -15.38 11.62 -9.22
CA GLN A 41 -16.09 10.45 -8.74
C GLN A 41 -17.30 10.80 -7.87
N VAL A 42 -17.19 11.80 -7.00
CA VAL A 42 -18.35 12.32 -6.25
C VAL A 42 -19.43 12.83 -7.21
N ILE A 43 -19.03 13.57 -8.25
CA ILE A 43 -19.95 14.04 -9.30
C ILE A 43 -20.66 12.86 -9.97
N ASN A 44 -19.91 11.81 -10.35
CA ASN A 44 -20.47 10.60 -10.98
C ASN A 44 -21.44 9.85 -10.06
N VAL A 45 -21.12 9.72 -8.75
CA VAL A 45 -22.01 9.10 -7.77
C VAL A 45 -23.31 9.87 -7.63
N VAL A 46 -23.20 11.17 -7.32
CA VAL A 46 -24.39 12.05 -7.14
C VAL A 46 -25.21 12.10 -8.43
N GLY A 47 -24.56 12.23 -9.59
CA GLY A 47 -25.22 12.20 -10.88
C GLY A 47 -25.94 10.88 -11.16
N THR A 48 -25.30 9.74 -10.83
CA THR A 48 -25.93 8.43 -11.01
C THR A 48 -27.16 8.28 -10.11
N LEU A 49 -27.14 8.75 -8.87
CA LEU A 49 -28.30 8.74 -7.98
C LEU A 49 -29.45 9.60 -8.54
N LEU A 50 -29.13 10.78 -9.04
CA LEU A 50 -30.12 11.67 -9.68
C LEU A 50 -30.73 11.03 -10.93
N LEU A 51 -29.90 10.50 -11.82
CA LEU A 51 -30.34 9.87 -13.05
C LEU A 51 -31.17 8.60 -12.79
N ALA A 52 -30.81 7.81 -11.78
CA ALA A 52 -31.58 6.63 -11.38
C ALA A 52 -33.00 6.99 -10.92
N ARG A 53 -33.18 8.17 -10.33
CA ARG A 53 -34.52 8.67 -9.96
C ARG A 53 -35.35 9.08 -11.19
N LEU A 54 -34.71 9.60 -12.23
CA LEU A 54 -35.36 10.13 -13.41
C LEU A 54 -35.64 9.06 -14.50
N PHE A 55 -34.69 8.14 -14.69
CA PHE A 55 -34.78 7.13 -15.76
C PHE A 55 -35.29 5.79 -15.23
N MET A 56 -35.92 5.02 -16.11
CA MET A 56 -36.39 3.66 -15.83
C MET A 56 -35.24 2.63 -15.97
N PRO A 57 -35.33 1.44 -15.32
CA PRO A 57 -34.30 0.43 -15.38
C PRO A 57 -33.95 -0.09 -16.79
N ASP A 58 -34.95 -0.18 -17.71
CA ASP A 58 -34.74 -0.60 -19.09
C ASP A 58 -33.84 0.37 -19.87
N ALA A 59 -33.99 1.70 -19.63
CA ALA A 59 -33.10 2.71 -20.21
C ALA A 59 -31.64 2.51 -19.82
N PHE A 60 -31.40 2.18 -18.55
CA PHE A 60 -30.06 1.81 -18.09
C PHE A 60 -29.57 0.47 -18.64
N GLY A 61 -30.49 -0.48 -18.89
CA GLY A 61 -30.20 -1.73 -19.56
C GLY A 61 -29.71 -1.50 -21.01
N SER A 62 -30.44 -0.73 -21.81
CA SER A 62 -30.03 -0.35 -23.16
C SER A 62 -28.71 0.43 -23.16
N PHE A 63 -28.52 1.36 -22.20
CA PHE A 63 -27.28 2.10 -22.06
C PHE A 63 -26.10 1.17 -21.71
N ALA A 64 -26.30 0.20 -20.82
CA ALA A 64 -25.26 -0.78 -20.47
C ALA A 64 -24.85 -1.63 -21.69
N LEU A 65 -25.80 -2.06 -22.53
CA LEU A 65 -25.50 -2.78 -23.77
C LEU A 65 -24.71 -1.93 -24.77
N PHE A 66 -25.08 -0.67 -24.96
CA PHE A 66 -24.33 0.26 -25.80
C PHE A 66 -22.88 0.44 -25.31
N VAL A 67 -22.71 0.68 -24.00
CA VAL A 67 -21.38 0.80 -23.38
C VAL A 67 -20.59 -0.50 -23.51
N THR A 68 -21.25 -1.65 -23.44
CA THR A 68 -20.63 -2.97 -23.66
C THR A 68 -20.02 -3.07 -25.06
N VAL A 69 -20.79 -2.72 -26.11
CA VAL A 69 -20.27 -2.72 -27.49
C VAL A 69 -19.11 -1.75 -27.66
N VAL A 70 -19.25 -0.52 -27.15
CA VAL A 70 -18.16 0.47 -27.20
C VAL A 70 -16.94 -0.02 -26.45
N SER A 71 -17.11 -0.69 -25.32
CA SER A 71 -15.99 -1.23 -24.52
C SER A 71 -15.21 -2.31 -25.27
N PHE A 72 -15.90 -3.23 -25.97
CA PHE A 72 -15.24 -4.21 -26.83
C PHE A 72 -14.43 -3.56 -27.94
N LEU A 73 -15.00 -2.58 -28.61
CA LEU A 73 -14.32 -1.83 -29.67
C LEU A 73 -13.13 -1.03 -29.11
N SER A 74 -13.28 -0.39 -27.94
CA SER A 74 -12.27 0.47 -27.33
C SER A 74 -11.00 -0.26 -26.90
N VAL A 75 -11.12 -1.52 -26.50
CA VAL A 75 -9.93 -2.35 -26.17
C VAL A 75 -9.04 -2.56 -27.40
N LEU A 76 -9.65 -2.66 -28.57
CA LEU A 76 -8.92 -2.82 -29.84
C LEU A 76 -8.42 -1.48 -30.38
N GLY A 77 -9.08 -0.37 -30.02
CA GLY A 77 -8.99 0.95 -30.65
C GLY A 77 -7.57 1.49 -30.84
N GLY A 78 -6.76 1.52 -29.80
CA GLY A 78 -5.36 1.95 -29.88
C GLY A 78 -4.36 0.81 -30.13
N ALA A 79 -4.81 -0.44 -30.31
CA ALA A 79 -3.98 -1.64 -30.34
C ALA A 79 -2.95 -1.66 -29.18
N ARG A 80 -3.25 -0.98 -28.09
CA ARG A 80 -2.40 -0.77 -26.90
C ARG A 80 -1.10 0.02 -27.14
N TYR A 81 -0.94 0.68 -28.30
CA TYR A 81 0.21 1.56 -28.53
C TYR A 81 0.22 2.78 -27.60
N GLU A 82 -0.93 3.19 -27.04
CA GLU A 82 -0.97 4.25 -26.04
C GLU A 82 -0.08 3.96 -24.83
N ILE A 83 0.05 2.69 -24.41
CA ILE A 83 0.93 2.30 -23.30
C ILE A 83 2.41 2.46 -23.70
N ALA A 84 2.75 2.23 -24.95
CA ALA A 84 4.10 2.35 -25.46
C ALA A 84 4.65 3.79 -25.47
N ILE A 85 3.78 4.83 -25.38
CA ILE A 85 4.18 6.25 -25.31
C ILE A 85 5.12 6.51 -24.10
N MET A 86 5.02 5.72 -23.05
CA MET A 86 5.83 5.87 -21.84
C MET A 86 7.24 5.27 -21.95
N LEU A 87 7.54 4.45 -22.97
CA LEU A 87 8.76 3.65 -23.06
C LEU A 87 9.97 4.38 -23.68
N PRO A 88 9.83 5.21 -24.72
CA PRO A 88 10.96 5.92 -25.30
C PRO A 88 11.65 6.81 -24.26
N GLU A 89 12.99 6.89 -24.32
CA GLU A 89 13.74 7.84 -23.49
C GLU A 89 13.55 9.27 -23.97
N GLU A 90 13.58 9.47 -25.29
CA GLU A 90 13.43 10.79 -25.92
C GLU A 90 11.96 11.15 -26.18
N ASP A 91 11.61 12.41 -25.93
CA ASP A 91 10.26 12.92 -26.17
C ASP A 91 9.90 13.01 -27.65
N ALA A 92 10.90 13.15 -28.53
CA ALA A 92 10.70 13.13 -29.98
C ALA A 92 10.29 11.74 -30.50
N GLU A 93 10.90 10.66 -29.99
CA GLU A 93 10.46 9.29 -30.29
C GLU A 93 9.06 9.04 -29.72
N ALA A 94 8.79 9.47 -28.49
CA ALA A 94 7.47 9.33 -27.88
C ALA A 94 6.36 10.08 -28.66
N ALA A 95 6.66 11.23 -29.27
CA ALA A 95 5.75 11.96 -30.15
C ALA A 95 5.38 11.11 -31.41
N ASN A 96 6.33 10.39 -31.99
CA ASN A 96 6.08 9.48 -33.10
C ASN A 96 5.26 8.25 -32.68
N VAL A 97 5.47 7.71 -31.47
CA VAL A 97 4.59 6.66 -30.91
C VAL A 97 3.19 7.17 -30.64
N LEU A 98 3.02 8.42 -30.19
CA LEU A 98 1.71 9.05 -30.05
C LEU A 98 0.99 9.12 -31.42
N ILE A 99 1.68 9.56 -32.47
CA ILE A 99 1.11 9.61 -33.83
C ILE A 99 0.74 8.19 -34.29
N LEU A 100 1.58 7.17 -34.03
CA LEU A 100 1.27 5.77 -34.30
C LEU A 100 -0.01 5.33 -33.58
N ALA A 101 -0.19 5.68 -32.30
CA ALA A 101 -1.38 5.34 -31.53
C ALA A 101 -2.63 5.99 -32.11
N VAL A 102 -2.56 7.30 -32.47
CA VAL A 102 -3.68 8.05 -33.07
C VAL A 102 -4.04 7.51 -34.45
N THR A 103 -3.07 7.23 -35.31
CA THR A 103 -3.32 6.68 -36.66
C THR A 103 -3.92 5.28 -36.59
N THR A 104 -3.44 4.43 -35.68
CA THR A 104 -4.02 3.09 -35.45
C THR A 104 -5.45 3.20 -34.93
N LEU A 105 -5.71 4.07 -33.96
CA LEU A 105 -7.06 4.33 -33.44
C LEU A 105 -8.00 4.80 -34.54
N SER A 106 -7.57 5.73 -35.38
CA SER A 106 -8.36 6.25 -36.50
C SER A 106 -8.68 5.14 -37.51
N GLY A 107 -7.71 4.29 -37.84
CA GLY A 107 -7.91 3.14 -38.72
C GLY A 107 -8.92 2.13 -38.17
N ILE A 108 -8.84 1.83 -36.87
CA ILE A 108 -9.80 0.94 -36.20
C ILE A 108 -11.18 1.60 -36.06
N ALA A 109 -11.26 2.92 -35.87
CA ALA A 109 -12.52 3.62 -35.83
C ALA A 109 -13.22 3.58 -37.21
N VAL A 110 -12.50 3.73 -38.32
CA VAL A 110 -13.04 3.55 -39.69
C VAL A 110 -13.47 2.10 -39.90
N LEU A 111 -12.67 1.12 -39.49
CA LEU A 111 -13.06 -0.29 -39.59
C LEU A 111 -14.33 -0.58 -38.76
N SER A 112 -14.41 -0.05 -37.54
CA SER A 112 -15.62 -0.19 -36.70
C SER A 112 -16.85 0.47 -37.31
N PHE A 113 -16.68 1.61 -37.99
CA PHE A 113 -17.77 2.25 -38.75
C PHE A 113 -18.28 1.33 -39.87
N VAL A 114 -17.38 0.72 -40.65
CA VAL A 114 -17.75 -0.24 -41.69
C VAL A 114 -18.48 -1.45 -41.10
N LEU A 115 -17.94 -2.02 -39.99
CA LEU A 115 -18.60 -3.15 -39.30
C LEU A 115 -19.98 -2.77 -38.79
N VAL A 116 -20.16 -1.60 -38.19
CA VAL A 116 -21.45 -1.11 -37.72
C VAL A 116 -22.39 -0.94 -38.90
N ALA A 117 -21.95 -0.39 -40.05
CA ALA A 117 -22.77 -0.20 -41.24
C ALA A 117 -23.38 -1.53 -41.73
N PHE A 118 -22.65 -2.63 -41.68
CA PHE A 118 -23.15 -3.95 -42.09
C PHE A 118 -23.88 -4.72 -40.99
N PHE A 119 -23.50 -4.59 -39.74
CA PHE A 119 -23.93 -5.49 -38.67
C PHE A 119 -24.85 -4.83 -37.61
N HIS A 120 -25.06 -3.52 -37.62
CA HIS A 120 -25.85 -2.83 -36.58
C HIS A 120 -27.26 -3.42 -36.36
N SER A 121 -27.95 -3.77 -37.44
CA SER A 121 -29.30 -4.38 -37.37
C SER A 121 -29.24 -5.80 -36.79
N TYR A 122 -28.22 -6.60 -37.18
CA TYR A 122 -28.04 -7.94 -36.66
C TYR A 122 -27.72 -7.92 -35.16
N VAL A 123 -26.81 -7.05 -34.72
CA VAL A 123 -26.48 -6.87 -33.31
C VAL A 123 -27.69 -6.39 -32.51
N ALA A 124 -28.48 -5.46 -33.04
CA ALA A 124 -29.70 -4.98 -32.38
C ALA A 124 -30.76 -6.11 -32.25
N GLN A 125 -30.94 -6.94 -33.26
CA GLN A 125 -31.83 -8.10 -33.22
C GLN A 125 -31.31 -9.15 -32.21
N LEU A 126 -30.04 -9.48 -32.26
CA LEU A 126 -29.40 -10.44 -31.31
C LEU A 126 -29.58 -9.98 -29.86
N LEU A 127 -29.40 -8.70 -29.59
CA LEU A 127 -29.57 -8.10 -28.26
C LEU A 127 -31.03 -7.71 -27.97
N GLY A 128 -31.98 -7.97 -28.88
CA GLY A 128 -33.41 -7.77 -28.71
C GLY A 128 -33.84 -6.33 -28.37
N ASP A 129 -33.05 -5.33 -28.76
CA ASP A 129 -33.42 -3.91 -28.64
C ASP A 129 -33.23 -3.20 -29.98
N ALA A 130 -34.33 -3.04 -30.73
CA ALA A 130 -34.32 -2.40 -32.04
C ALA A 130 -33.78 -0.95 -32.02
N ARG A 131 -33.97 -0.23 -30.90
CA ARG A 131 -33.47 1.13 -30.70
C ARG A 131 -31.94 1.18 -30.67
N LEU A 132 -31.31 0.12 -30.17
CA LEU A 132 -29.85 -0.02 -30.12
C LEU A 132 -29.25 0.06 -31.53
N GLY A 133 -29.93 -0.48 -32.56
CA GLY A 133 -29.44 -0.45 -33.93
C GLY A 133 -29.14 0.97 -34.43
N LEU A 134 -30.00 1.93 -34.10
CA LEU A 134 -29.75 3.34 -34.43
C LEU A 134 -28.61 3.94 -33.62
N TRP A 135 -28.51 3.59 -32.32
CA TRP A 135 -27.49 4.17 -31.45
C TRP A 135 -26.09 3.60 -31.74
N LEU A 136 -26.00 2.39 -32.28
CA LEU A 136 -24.74 1.79 -32.68
C LEU A 136 -23.96 2.59 -33.71
N TRP A 137 -24.64 3.44 -34.52
CA TRP A 137 -23.96 4.38 -35.40
C TRP A 137 -23.07 5.39 -34.65
N GLY A 138 -23.39 5.65 -33.40
CA GLY A 138 -22.54 6.44 -32.49
C GLY A 138 -21.34 5.70 -31.88
N ALA A 139 -21.30 4.35 -32.00
CA ALA A 139 -20.23 3.55 -31.33
C ALA A 139 -18.82 3.80 -31.91
N PRO A 140 -18.61 3.94 -33.25
CA PRO A 140 -17.30 4.29 -33.81
C PRO A 140 -16.82 5.67 -33.37
N LEU A 141 -17.73 6.64 -33.26
CA LEU A 141 -17.41 7.96 -32.72
C LEU A 141 -17.03 7.89 -31.24
N ALA A 142 -17.79 7.14 -30.44
CA ALA A 142 -17.50 6.94 -29.03
C ALA A 142 -16.15 6.23 -28.82
N LEU A 143 -15.82 5.25 -29.66
CA LEU A 143 -14.51 4.60 -29.70
C LEU A 143 -13.38 5.62 -29.95
N LEU A 144 -13.53 6.47 -30.97
CA LEU A 144 -12.54 7.48 -31.32
C LEU A 144 -12.33 8.47 -30.17
N ILE A 145 -13.43 8.98 -29.61
CA ILE A 145 -13.40 9.92 -28.48
C ILE A 145 -12.72 9.32 -27.26
N ASN A 146 -13.11 8.09 -26.85
CA ASN A 146 -12.53 7.43 -25.69
C ASN A 146 -11.06 7.07 -25.92
N GLY A 147 -10.69 6.62 -27.11
CA GLY A 147 -9.31 6.31 -27.48
C GLY A 147 -8.43 7.55 -27.45
N LEU A 148 -8.88 8.68 -28.01
CA LEU A 148 -8.16 9.96 -27.94
C LEU A 148 -8.00 10.43 -26.50
N TYR A 149 -9.05 10.33 -25.66
CA TYR A 149 -8.98 10.66 -24.26
C TYR A 149 -7.88 9.85 -23.54
N SER A 150 -7.83 8.53 -23.80
CA SER A 150 -6.83 7.64 -23.23
C SER A 150 -5.41 8.00 -23.68
N ILE A 151 -5.20 8.20 -25.00
CA ILE A 151 -3.91 8.58 -25.59
C ILE A 151 -3.40 9.89 -24.99
N MET A 152 -4.26 10.93 -24.95
CA MET A 152 -3.91 12.22 -24.35
C MET A 152 -3.64 12.10 -22.86
N GLY A 153 -4.37 11.25 -22.14
CA GLY A 153 -4.15 10.98 -20.73
C GLY A 153 -2.74 10.41 -20.47
N VAL A 154 -2.29 9.46 -21.29
CA VAL A 154 -0.94 8.89 -21.18
C VAL A 154 0.13 9.91 -21.56
N TRP A 155 -0.10 10.71 -22.63
CA TRP A 155 0.82 11.77 -23.02
C TRP A 155 1.05 12.79 -21.90
N TYR A 156 -0.04 13.28 -21.28
CA TYR A 156 0.07 14.20 -20.14
C TYR A 156 0.69 13.56 -18.91
N GLY A 157 0.47 12.26 -18.71
CA GLY A 157 1.17 11.48 -17.68
C GLY A 157 2.69 11.48 -17.89
N ARG A 158 3.14 11.23 -19.13
CA ARG A 158 4.57 11.33 -19.53
C ARG A 158 5.13 12.73 -19.29
N MET A 159 4.40 13.76 -19.70
CA MET A 159 4.81 15.17 -19.51
C MET A 159 4.65 15.65 -18.06
N LYS A 160 4.25 14.79 -17.11
CA LYS A 160 4.01 15.10 -15.69
C LYS A 160 3.00 16.24 -15.47
N ARG A 161 2.07 16.44 -16.39
CA ARG A 161 1.03 17.48 -16.35
C ARG A 161 -0.30 16.94 -15.83
N PHE A 162 -0.27 16.29 -14.70
CA PHE A 162 -1.40 15.56 -14.09
C PHE A 162 -2.62 16.45 -13.79
N GLN A 163 -2.41 17.74 -13.52
CA GLN A 163 -3.51 18.69 -13.29
C GLN A 163 -4.45 18.79 -14.50
N LYS A 164 -3.90 18.69 -15.72
CA LYS A 164 -4.67 18.80 -16.94
C LYS A 164 -5.64 17.63 -17.11
N THR A 165 -5.18 16.42 -16.87
CA THR A 165 -6.03 15.22 -16.90
C THR A 165 -7.06 15.23 -15.78
N ALA A 166 -6.70 15.68 -14.58
CA ALA A 166 -7.63 15.81 -13.47
C ALA A 166 -8.77 16.81 -13.77
N THR A 167 -8.43 17.99 -14.29
CA THR A 167 -9.41 18.99 -14.69
C THR A 167 -10.34 18.48 -15.80
N ALA A 168 -9.77 17.86 -16.85
CA ALA A 168 -10.57 17.30 -17.95
C ALA A 168 -11.55 16.22 -17.46
N ARG A 169 -11.13 15.40 -16.49
CA ARG A 169 -11.99 14.35 -15.89
C ARG A 169 -13.19 14.94 -15.13
N VAL A 170 -12.98 16.02 -14.38
CA VAL A 170 -14.07 16.72 -13.69
C VAL A 170 -15.08 17.27 -14.68
N TRP A 171 -14.62 17.97 -15.72
CA TRP A 171 -15.47 18.52 -16.76
C TRP A 171 -16.18 17.44 -17.61
N GLN A 172 -15.49 16.32 -17.87
CA GLN A 172 -16.09 15.14 -18.52
C GLN A 172 -17.25 14.60 -17.69
N SER A 173 -17.06 14.41 -16.38
CA SER A 173 -18.10 13.91 -15.47
C SER A 173 -19.30 14.85 -15.42
N LEU A 174 -19.07 16.16 -15.30
CA LEU A 174 -20.13 17.17 -15.37
C LEU A 174 -20.83 17.16 -16.73
N GLY A 175 -20.06 17.10 -17.82
CA GLY A 175 -20.60 17.07 -19.19
C GLY A 175 -21.48 15.85 -19.45
N ILE A 176 -21.14 14.68 -18.91
CA ILE A 176 -21.96 13.47 -19.00
C ILE A 176 -23.30 13.69 -18.32
N ILE A 177 -23.31 14.15 -17.08
CA ILE A 177 -24.55 14.31 -16.29
C ILE A 177 -25.42 15.39 -16.90
N LEU A 178 -24.84 16.55 -17.19
CA LEU A 178 -25.59 17.68 -17.81
C LEU A 178 -26.11 17.31 -19.20
N GLY A 179 -25.32 16.60 -20.01
CA GLY A 179 -25.74 16.11 -21.32
C GLY A 179 -26.89 15.11 -21.21
N GLN A 180 -26.84 14.18 -20.25
CA GLN A 180 -27.93 13.22 -20.01
C GLN A 180 -29.23 13.92 -19.53
N LEU A 181 -29.11 14.91 -18.66
CA LEU A 181 -30.24 15.70 -18.20
C LEU A 181 -30.83 16.58 -19.31
N ALA A 182 -29.99 17.23 -20.11
CA ALA A 182 -30.43 18.05 -21.21
C ALA A 182 -31.18 17.22 -22.28
N LEU A 183 -30.63 16.06 -22.64
CA LEU A 183 -31.25 15.18 -23.62
C LEU A 183 -32.53 14.50 -23.10
N LEU A 184 -32.72 14.39 -21.79
CA LEU A 184 -33.96 13.88 -21.19
C LEU A 184 -35.17 14.73 -21.58
N TYR A 185 -35.01 16.05 -21.69
CA TYR A 185 -36.08 16.96 -22.10
C TYR A 185 -36.40 16.83 -23.60
N VAL A 186 -35.43 16.42 -24.44
CA VAL A 186 -35.61 16.29 -25.89
C VAL A 186 -36.19 14.92 -26.25
N HIS A 187 -35.63 13.85 -25.65
CA HIS A 187 -36.03 12.47 -25.94
C HIS A 187 -35.82 11.58 -24.70
N PRO A 188 -36.88 11.37 -23.90
CA PRO A 188 -36.78 10.55 -22.70
C PRO A 188 -36.46 9.09 -23.03
N GLY A 189 -35.60 8.45 -22.20
CA GLY A 189 -35.24 7.04 -22.32
C GLY A 189 -33.75 6.81 -22.57
N GLY A 190 -33.41 5.62 -23.06
CA GLY A 190 -32.03 5.19 -23.25
C GLY A 190 -31.19 6.08 -24.16
N PHE A 191 -31.81 6.76 -25.13
CA PHE A 191 -31.14 7.72 -26.02
C PHE A 191 -30.48 8.86 -25.22
N ALA A 192 -31.21 9.43 -24.24
CA ALA A 192 -30.66 10.52 -23.41
C ALA A 192 -29.43 10.06 -22.61
N LEU A 193 -29.44 8.82 -22.11
CA LEU A 193 -28.28 8.25 -21.38
C LEU A 193 -27.08 8.03 -22.30
N VAL A 194 -27.32 7.46 -23.50
CA VAL A 194 -26.27 7.19 -24.50
C VAL A 194 -25.69 8.48 -25.06
N GLY A 195 -26.57 9.36 -25.58
CA GLY A 195 -26.19 10.63 -26.23
C GLY A 195 -25.47 11.55 -25.23
N GLY A 196 -26.03 11.71 -24.02
CA GLY A 196 -25.40 12.54 -22.98
C GLY A 196 -24.05 12.00 -22.55
N TRP A 197 -23.90 10.68 -22.48
CA TRP A 197 -22.60 10.05 -22.19
C TRP A 197 -21.60 10.35 -23.32
N VAL A 198 -21.95 10.17 -24.58
CA VAL A 198 -21.07 10.47 -25.73
C VAL A 198 -20.69 11.96 -25.77
N LEU A 199 -21.63 12.86 -25.53
CA LEU A 199 -21.38 14.31 -25.48
C LEU A 199 -20.41 14.68 -24.34
N GLY A 200 -20.63 14.13 -23.17
CA GLY A 200 -19.72 14.38 -22.04
C GLY A 200 -18.32 13.81 -22.26
N GLN A 201 -18.20 12.62 -22.85
CA GLN A 201 -16.91 12.06 -23.28
C GLN A 201 -16.23 12.96 -24.31
N ALA A 202 -16.98 13.45 -25.31
CA ALA A 202 -16.47 14.38 -26.31
C ALA A 202 -15.98 15.69 -25.68
N PHE A 203 -16.72 16.22 -24.72
CA PHE A 203 -16.36 17.47 -24.03
C PHE A 203 -15.05 17.32 -23.24
N GLY A 204 -14.89 16.24 -22.47
CA GLY A 204 -13.63 15.96 -21.76
C GLY A 204 -12.45 15.77 -22.70
N THR A 205 -12.66 15.06 -23.81
CA THR A 205 -11.64 14.84 -24.85
C THR A 205 -11.27 16.13 -25.55
N LEU A 206 -12.24 16.97 -25.88
CA LEU A 206 -12.02 18.27 -26.51
C LEU A 206 -11.13 19.18 -25.62
N ILE A 207 -11.37 19.20 -24.31
CA ILE A 207 -10.54 19.95 -23.38
C ILE A 207 -9.06 19.49 -23.45
N LEU A 208 -8.83 18.17 -23.48
CA LEU A 208 -7.45 17.64 -23.60
C LEU A 208 -6.84 17.96 -24.96
N LEU A 209 -7.61 17.85 -26.06
CA LEU A 209 -7.11 18.17 -27.40
C LEU A 209 -6.78 19.65 -27.56
N VAL A 210 -7.65 20.56 -27.10
CA VAL A 210 -7.39 22.00 -27.14
C VAL A 210 -6.10 22.33 -26.37
N GLN A 211 -5.94 21.76 -25.21
CA GLN A 211 -4.70 21.94 -24.43
C GLN A 211 -3.48 21.34 -25.16
N PHE A 212 -3.63 20.17 -25.79
CA PHE A 212 -2.56 19.53 -26.55
C PHE A 212 -2.10 20.42 -27.72
N PHE A 213 -3.00 20.90 -28.55
CA PHE A 213 -2.64 21.76 -29.66
C PHE A 213 -2.01 23.09 -29.23
N TYR A 214 -2.43 23.62 -28.08
CA TYR A 214 -1.87 24.85 -27.53
C TYR A 214 -0.43 24.68 -26.98
N TYR A 215 -0.15 23.58 -26.25
CA TYR A 215 1.12 23.41 -25.54
C TYR A 215 2.12 22.52 -26.29
N ASP A 216 1.66 21.45 -26.90
CA ASP A 216 2.51 20.36 -27.42
C ASP A 216 2.38 20.15 -28.93
N GLY A 217 1.33 20.67 -29.56
CA GLY A 217 1.04 20.41 -30.97
C GLY A 217 2.18 20.83 -31.91
N LYS A 218 2.82 21.98 -31.68
CA LYS A 218 3.97 22.44 -32.46
C LYS A 218 5.19 21.53 -32.29
N PHE A 219 5.44 21.06 -31.05
CA PHE A 219 6.54 20.14 -30.76
C PHE A 219 6.33 18.81 -31.46
N VAL A 220 5.13 18.21 -31.33
CA VAL A 220 4.81 16.92 -31.95
C VAL A 220 4.86 17.01 -33.49
N ALA A 221 4.37 18.12 -34.06
CA ALA A 221 4.44 18.34 -35.50
C ALA A 221 5.88 18.49 -36.01
N ALA A 222 6.77 19.14 -35.24
CA ALA A 222 8.18 19.28 -35.58
C ALA A 222 8.97 17.98 -35.42
N ALA A 223 8.60 17.14 -34.43
CA ALA A 223 9.23 15.85 -34.19
C ALA A 223 8.71 14.71 -35.10
N HIS A 224 7.68 14.98 -35.94
CA HIS A 224 7.04 14.00 -36.77
C HIS A 224 7.97 13.52 -37.91
N ASP A 225 8.17 12.20 -37.95
CA ASP A 225 8.87 11.51 -39.03
C ASP A 225 8.24 10.14 -39.30
N TRP A 226 7.70 9.95 -40.51
CA TRP A 226 7.05 8.68 -40.92
C TRP A 226 7.98 7.48 -40.89
N ARG A 227 9.29 7.67 -41.03
CA ARG A 227 10.27 6.60 -40.90
C ARG A 227 10.32 6.11 -39.45
N THR A 228 10.43 7.04 -38.51
CA THR A 228 10.43 6.73 -37.08
C THR A 228 9.09 6.13 -36.62
N VAL A 229 7.93 6.56 -37.15
CA VAL A 229 6.62 5.94 -36.91
C VAL A 229 6.61 4.49 -37.36
N ARG A 230 7.15 4.18 -38.58
CA ARG A 230 7.22 2.81 -39.11
C ARG A 230 8.18 1.93 -38.31
N GLU A 231 9.31 2.48 -37.86
CA GLU A 231 10.26 1.78 -36.99
C GLU A 231 9.62 1.48 -35.63
N SER A 232 8.87 2.43 -35.05
CA SER A 232 8.09 2.26 -33.83
C SER A 232 7.03 1.16 -33.93
N LEU A 233 6.35 1.05 -35.07
CA LEU A 233 5.41 -0.03 -35.34
C LEU A 233 6.08 -1.42 -35.23
N LYS A 234 7.30 -1.56 -35.74
CA LYS A 234 8.07 -2.81 -35.65
C LYS A 234 8.63 -3.03 -34.22
N LYS A 235 9.18 -1.97 -33.61
CA LYS A 235 9.78 -2.00 -32.28
C LYS A 235 8.74 -2.40 -31.21
N TYR A 236 7.53 -1.85 -31.26
CA TYR A 236 6.47 -2.05 -30.29
C TYR A 236 5.39 -3.06 -30.73
N ARG A 237 5.67 -3.92 -31.73
CA ARG A 237 4.71 -4.92 -32.27
C ARG A 237 4.13 -5.88 -31.23
N ASN A 238 4.81 -6.05 -30.10
CA ASN A 238 4.35 -6.93 -29.02
C ASN A 238 3.07 -6.41 -28.33
N PHE A 239 2.79 -5.11 -28.41
CA PHE A 239 1.57 -4.54 -27.83
C PHE A 239 0.30 -5.03 -28.55
N PRO A 240 0.14 -4.87 -29.87
CA PRO A 240 -1.04 -5.40 -30.55
C PRO A 240 -1.10 -6.93 -30.55
N ILE A 241 0.04 -7.65 -30.57
CA ILE A 241 0.06 -9.11 -30.64
C ILE A 241 -0.28 -9.78 -29.32
N TYR A 242 0.19 -9.24 -28.19
CA TYR A 242 0.04 -9.88 -26.88
C TYR A 242 -0.82 -9.09 -25.90
N LYS A 243 -0.59 -7.77 -25.79
CA LYS A 243 -1.31 -6.94 -24.80
C LYS A 243 -2.75 -6.63 -25.20
N ALA A 244 -3.04 -6.44 -26.50
CA ALA A 244 -4.40 -6.18 -26.93
C ALA A 244 -5.32 -7.40 -26.76
N PRO A 245 -4.95 -8.64 -27.16
CA PRO A 245 -5.74 -9.83 -26.87
C PRO A 245 -5.92 -10.10 -25.37
N TYR A 246 -4.86 -9.93 -24.57
CA TYR A 246 -4.97 -10.05 -23.11
C TYR A 246 -6.01 -9.09 -22.55
N SER A 247 -5.92 -7.81 -22.92
CA SER A 247 -6.85 -6.79 -22.45
C SER A 247 -8.29 -7.03 -22.97
N PHE A 248 -8.43 -7.62 -24.16
CA PHE A 248 -9.74 -7.99 -24.69
C PHE A 248 -10.37 -9.10 -23.84
N VAL A 249 -9.64 -10.16 -23.52
CA VAL A 249 -10.13 -11.26 -22.66
C VAL A 249 -10.50 -10.73 -21.26
N ALA A 250 -9.64 -9.94 -20.66
CA ALA A 250 -9.89 -9.36 -19.34
C ALA A 250 -11.12 -8.44 -19.31
N ASN A 251 -11.33 -7.62 -20.37
CA ASN A 251 -12.52 -6.78 -20.49
C ASN A 251 -13.77 -7.60 -20.83
N ALA A 252 -13.63 -8.64 -21.66
CA ALA A 252 -14.74 -9.46 -22.10
C ALA A 252 -15.47 -10.09 -20.91
N SER A 253 -14.75 -10.52 -19.86
CA SER A 253 -15.35 -11.16 -18.69
C SER A 253 -16.41 -10.30 -18.01
N SER A 254 -16.12 -9.02 -17.82
CA SER A 254 -17.05 -8.09 -17.17
C SER A 254 -18.19 -7.66 -18.07
N GLN A 255 -17.97 -7.58 -19.38
CA GLN A 255 -18.95 -7.11 -20.34
C GLN A 255 -19.88 -8.22 -20.84
N MET A 256 -19.41 -9.46 -20.96
CA MET A 256 -20.21 -10.60 -21.41
C MET A 256 -21.41 -10.91 -20.50
N VAL A 257 -21.32 -10.59 -19.21
CA VAL A 257 -22.46 -10.76 -18.29
C VAL A 257 -23.67 -9.97 -18.75
N PHE A 258 -23.51 -8.74 -19.24
CA PHE A 258 -24.62 -7.93 -19.78
C PHE A 258 -25.23 -8.56 -21.01
N VAL A 259 -24.40 -9.10 -21.91
CA VAL A 259 -24.85 -9.78 -23.12
C VAL A 259 -25.61 -11.06 -22.77
N VAL A 260 -25.04 -11.92 -21.91
CA VAL A 260 -25.67 -13.18 -21.51
C VAL A 260 -26.98 -12.91 -20.78
N LEU A 261 -27.01 -11.98 -19.81
CA LEU A 261 -28.26 -11.60 -19.14
C LEU A 261 -29.32 -11.12 -20.16
N ARG A 262 -28.93 -10.36 -21.18
CA ARG A 262 -29.88 -9.88 -22.16
C ARG A 262 -30.41 -10.98 -23.07
N LEU A 263 -29.57 -11.94 -23.46
CA LEU A 263 -29.98 -13.07 -24.32
C LEU A 263 -31.04 -13.95 -23.67
N PHE A 264 -31.01 -14.09 -22.34
CA PHE A 264 -31.93 -14.97 -21.60
C PHE A 264 -33.00 -14.23 -20.79
N SER A 265 -32.95 -12.87 -20.74
CA SER A 265 -33.89 -12.07 -19.95
C SER A 265 -34.22 -10.72 -20.64
N ASN A 266 -34.74 -9.78 -19.88
CA ASN A 266 -35.20 -8.49 -20.40
C ASN A 266 -34.25 -7.34 -20.01
N LEU A 267 -34.46 -6.16 -20.61
CA LEU A 267 -33.64 -4.95 -20.39
C LEU A 267 -33.66 -4.47 -18.93
N ASN A 268 -34.76 -4.68 -18.19
CA ASN A 268 -34.82 -4.29 -16.79
C ASN A 268 -33.80 -5.07 -15.94
N VAL A 269 -33.65 -6.38 -16.20
CA VAL A 269 -32.66 -7.23 -15.50
C VAL A 269 -31.24 -6.73 -15.78
N VAL A 270 -30.93 -6.42 -17.05
CA VAL A 270 -29.63 -5.82 -17.41
C VAL A 270 -29.44 -4.48 -16.69
N GLY A 271 -30.49 -3.66 -16.61
CA GLY A 271 -30.49 -2.40 -15.88
C GLY A 271 -30.23 -2.58 -14.38
N PHE A 272 -30.95 -3.53 -13.73
CA PHE A 272 -30.76 -3.85 -12.31
C PHE A 272 -29.33 -4.33 -12.02
N TYR A 273 -28.83 -5.26 -12.84
CA TYR A 273 -27.46 -5.74 -12.71
C TYR A 273 -26.44 -4.62 -12.92
N SER A 274 -26.63 -3.76 -13.92
CA SER A 274 -25.70 -2.66 -14.22
C SER A 274 -25.62 -1.66 -13.07
N MET A 275 -26.77 -1.33 -12.46
CA MET A 275 -26.82 -0.41 -11.31
C MET A 275 -26.21 -1.04 -10.06
N ALA A 276 -26.50 -2.33 -9.79
CA ALA A 276 -25.91 -3.09 -8.69
C ALA A 276 -24.38 -3.16 -8.83
N ALA A 277 -23.88 -3.49 -10.02
CA ALA A 277 -22.45 -3.55 -10.31
C ALA A 277 -21.78 -2.19 -10.07
N ARG A 278 -22.37 -1.08 -10.58
CA ARG A 278 -21.83 0.26 -10.33
C ARG A 278 -21.76 0.59 -8.84
N ALA A 279 -22.83 0.31 -8.08
CA ALA A 279 -22.88 0.62 -6.65
C ALA A 279 -21.80 -0.14 -5.85
N VAL A 280 -21.56 -1.41 -6.20
CA VAL A 280 -20.68 -2.31 -5.44
C VAL A 280 -19.20 -2.18 -5.87
N TYR A 281 -18.92 -2.06 -7.18
CA TYR A 281 -17.51 -2.00 -7.65
C TYR A 281 -16.88 -0.62 -7.55
N LEU A 282 -17.66 0.46 -7.56
CA LEU A 282 -17.13 1.81 -7.61
C LEU A 282 -16.20 2.16 -6.45
N PRO A 283 -16.57 1.93 -5.16
CA PRO A 283 -15.67 2.23 -4.05
C PRO A 283 -14.42 1.35 -4.09
N VAL A 284 -14.56 0.10 -4.54
CA VAL A 284 -13.45 -0.86 -4.61
C VAL A 284 -12.43 -0.48 -5.68
N THR A 285 -12.88 -0.10 -6.86
CA THR A 285 -11.98 0.28 -7.96
C THR A 285 -11.15 1.52 -7.64
N LEU A 286 -11.71 2.47 -6.89
CA LEU A 286 -10.98 3.66 -6.43
C LEU A 286 -9.82 3.31 -5.50
N ILE A 287 -10.09 2.45 -4.53
CA ILE A 287 -9.06 2.05 -3.55
C ILE A 287 -8.04 1.13 -4.22
N ALA A 288 -8.49 0.17 -5.03
CA ALA A 288 -7.63 -0.79 -5.72
C ALA A 288 -6.65 -0.10 -6.69
N SER A 289 -7.09 0.93 -7.42
CA SER A 289 -6.19 1.68 -8.30
C SER A 289 -5.08 2.39 -7.53
N SER A 290 -5.43 3.06 -6.43
CA SER A 290 -4.45 3.74 -5.58
C SER A 290 -3.47 2.76 -4.93
N MET A 291 -3.95 1.58 -4.52
CA MET A 291 -3.10 0.53 -3.97
C MET A 291 -2.15 -0.05 -5.01
N ASN A 292 -2.59 -0.22 -6.25
CA ASN A 292 -1.77 -0.74 -7.33
C ASN A 292 -0.52 0.12 -7.58
N ASP A 293 -0.67 1.44 -7.58
CA ASP A 293 0.42 2.38 -7.81
C ASP A 293 1.45 2.33 -6.66
N VAL A 294 0.97 2.38 -5.40
CA VAL A 294 1.83 2.30 -4.21
C VAL A 294 2.51 0.94 -4.08
N PHE A 295 1.79 -0.14 -4.39
CA PHE A 295 2.32 -1.49 -4.32
C PHE A 295 3.48 -1.70 -5.28
N TYR A 296 3.36 -1.26 -6.53
CA TYR A 296 4.39 -1.46 -7.55
C TYR A 296 5.73 -0.81 -7.17
N GLU A 297 5.68 0.41 -6.62
CA GLU A 297 6.88 1.12 -6.14
C GLU A 297 7.56 0.40 -4.96
N LYS A 298 6.76 -0.01 -3.95
CA LYS A 298 7.29 -0.68 -2.74
C LYS A 298 7.68 -2.13 -2.98
N ALA A 299 6.96 -2.86 -3.82
CA ALA A 299 7.22 -4.28 -4.06
C ALA A 299 8.64 -4.54 -4.57
N ALA A 300 9.15 -3.67 -5.45
CA ALA A 300 10.51 -3.77 -5.97
C ALA A 300 11.57 -3.61 -4.84
N THR A 301 11.31 -2.72 -3.88
CA THR A 301 12.18 -2.49 -2.72
C THR A 301 12.11 -3.64 -1.72
N GLU A 302 10.91 -4.10 -1.37
CA GLU A 302 10.68 -5.20 -0.43
C GLU A 302 11.18 -6.54 -0.97
N LEU A 303 11.15 -6.73 -2.29
CA LEU A 303 11.73 -7.91 -2.96
C LEU A 303 13.25 -7.97 -2.75
N LYS A 304 13.96 -6.85 -2.93
CA LYS A 304 15.42 -6.77 -2.71
C LYS A 304 15.82 -7.10 -1.26
N HIS A 305 14.96 -6.81 -0.30
CA HIS A 305 15.19 -7.06 1.12
C HIS A 305 14.64 -8.41 1.62
N GLY A 306 14.05 -9.24 0.75
CA GLY A 306 13.46 -10.53 1.14
C GLY A 306 12.22 -10.43 2.04
N ARG A 307 11.53 -9.28 2.06
CA ARG A 307 10.39 -8.99 2.95
C ARG A 307 9.05 -8.93 2.21
N LEU A 308 9.03 -9.19 0.91
CA LEU A 308 7.85 -9.04 0.06
C LEU A 308 6.66 -9.88 0.54
N GLU A 309 6.89 -11.14 0.98
CA GLU A 309 5.84 -12.01 1.52
C GLU A 309 5.12 -11.39 2.72
N LYS A 310 5.89 -10.93 3.71
CA LYS A 310 5.33 -10.31 4.93
C LYS A 310 4.54 -9.05 4.58
N PHE A 311 5.03 -8.26 3.64
CA PHE A 311 4.38 -7.05 3.16
C PHE A 311 3.04 -7.35 2.47
N VAL A 312 3.02 -8.28 1.51
CA VAL A 312 1.81 -8.70 0.77
C VAL A 312 0.77 -9.30 1.70
N THR A 313 1.17 -10.28 2.53
CA THR A 313 0.25 -10.94 3.46
C THR A 313 -0.38 -9.95 4.44
N ARG A 314 0.40 -8.98 4.92
CA ARG A 314 -0.10 -7.94 5.81
C ARG A 314 -1.12 -7.02 5.12
N LEU A 315 -0.86 -6.60 3.89
CA LEU A 315 -1.82 -5.79 3.12
C LEU A 315 -3.14 -6.52 2.91
N LEU A 316 -3.10 -7.79 2.54
CA LEU A 316 -4.29 -8.63 2.39
C LEU A 316 -5.10 -8.74 3.69
N ARG A 317 -4.43 -8.93 4.82
CA ARG A 317 -5.10 -8.96 6.14
C ARG A 317 -5.81 -7.65 6.47
N ILE A 318 -5.17 -6.53 6.18
CA ILE A 318 -5.77 -5.19 6.35
C ILE A 318 -7.01 -5.05 5.47
N GLN A 319 -6.92 -5.43 4.20
CA GLN A 319 -8.04 -5.35 3.26
C GLN A 319 -9.22 -6.21 3.69
N VAL A 320 -8.96 -7.43 4.18
CA VAL A 320 -10.00 -8.32 4.71
C VAL A 320 -10.76 -7.65 5.84
N VAL A 321 -10.06 -7.12 6.84
CA VAL A 321 -10.70 -6.50 8.02
C VAL A 321 -11.43 -5.21 7.66
N LEU A 322 -10.90 -4.44 6.71
CA LEU A 322 -11.55 -3.20 6.23
C LEU A 322 -12.82 -3.48 5.42
N ALA A 323 -12.81 -4.49 4.55
CA ALA A 323 -13.89 -4.73 3.59
C ALA A 323 -15.00 -5.66 4.13
N ALA A 324 -14.68 -6.58 5.06
CA ALA A 324 -15.64 -7.54 5.60
C ALA A 324 -16.93 -6.91 6.16
N PRO A 325 -16.91 -5.85 6.98
CA PRO A 325 -18.12 -5.25 7.50
C PRO A 325 -19.01 -4.63 6.41
N TRP A 326 -18.41 -4.07 5.35
CA TRP A 326 -19.17 -3.49 4.23
C TRP A 326 -19.80 -4.55 3.34
N LEU A 327 -19.14 -5.71 3.16
CA LEU A 327 -19.72 -6.86 2.51
C LEU A 327 -21.01 -7.29 3.22
N VAL A 328 -20.93 -7.44 4.55
CA VAL A 328 -22.06 -7.88 5.38
C VAL A 328 -23.18 -6.85 5.39
N LEU A 329 -22.85 -5.57 5.56
CA LEU A 329 -23.83 -4.47 5.46
C LEU A 329 -24.58 -4.49 4.13
N THR A 330 -23.86 -4.68 3.01
CA THR A 330 -24.48 -4.76 1.69
C THR A 330 -25.40 -5.99 1.60
N ALA A 331 -25.02 -7.12 2.17
CA ALA A 331 -25.85 -8.33 2.13
C ALA A 331 -27.17 -8.17 2.90
N PHE A 332 -27.15 -7.51 4.06
CA PHE A 332 -28.34 -7.33 4.90
C PHE A 332 -29.23 -6.17 4.47
N ASP A 333 -28.62 -5.04 4.13
CA ASP A 333 -29.32 -3.76 4.03
C ASP A 333 -29.48 -3.23 2.60
N ALA A 334 -29.03 -4.00 1.56
CA ALA A 334 -29.10 -3.54 0.17
C ALA A 334 -30.50 -3.08 -0.25
N LYS A 335 -31.56 -3.77 0.16
CA LYS A 335 -32.94 -3.41 -0.20
C LYS A 335 -33.36 -2.06 0.33
N LEU A 336 -33.01 -1.76 1.59
CA LEU A 336 -33.31 -0.51 2.24
C LEU A 336 -32.53 0.64 1.59
N VAL A 337 -31.21 0.44 1.41
CA VAL A 337 -30.31 1.44 0.84
C VAL A 337 -30.68 1.76 -0.60
N VAL A 338 -30.86 0.74 -1.43
CA VAL A 338 -31.26 0.90 -2.84
C VAL A 338 -32.61 1.57 -2.97
N GLY A 339 -33.62 1.11 -2.19
CA GLY A 339 -34.96 1.71 -2.20
C GLY A 339 -34.96 3.19 -1.80
N PHE A 340 -34.15 3.57 -0.80
CA PHE A 340 -34.02 4.94 -0.37
C PHE A 340 -33.24 5.82 -1.37
N LEU A 341 -32.06 5.37 -1.82
CA LEU A 341 -31.18 6.16 -2.68
C LEU A 341 -31.71 6.28 -4.11
N LEU A 342 -32.13 5.15 -4.69
CA LEU A 342 -32.50 5.07 -6.11
C LEU A 342 -34.02 5.10 -6.36
N GLY A 343 -34.81 4.75 -5.34
CA GLY A 343 -36.26 4.66 -5.39
C GLY A 343 -36.78 3.23 -5.54
N SER A 344 -38.09 3.06 -5.28
CA SER A 344 -38.76 1.73 -5.21
C SER A 344 -38.61 0.89 -6.50
N LYS A 345 -38.57 1.51 -7.67
CA LYS A 345 -38.38 0.82 -8.97
C LYS A 345 -37.04 0.09 -9.09
N TRP A 346 -36.04 0.43 -8.24
CA TRP A 346 -34.71 -0.17 -8.21
C TRP A 346 -34.54 -1.25 -7.15
N VAL A 347 -35.54 -1.50 -6.29
CA VAL A 347 -35.46 -2.50 -5.23
C VAL A 347 -35.00 -3.89 -5.76
N PRO A 348 -35.42 -4.37 -6.96
CA PRO A 348 -34.90 -5.63 -7.49
C PRO A 348 -33.36 -5.64 -7.70
N ALA A 349 -32.74 -4.47 -7.94
CA ALA A 349 -31.27 -4.38 -8.08
C ALA A 349 -30.54 -4.73 -6.77
N ALA A 350 -31.17 -4.62 -5.61
CA ALA A 350 -30.59 -4.94 -4.33
C ALA A 350 -30.16 -6.41 -4.20
N SER A 351 -30.93 -7.34 -4.77
CA SER A 351 -30.59 -8.76 -4.76
C SER A 351 -29.31 -9.03 -5.57
N TYR A 352 -29.12 -8.36 -6.69
CA TYR A 352 -27.88 -8.44 -7.46
C TYR A 352 -26.71 -7.78 -6.71
N ALA A 353 -26.93 -6.63 -6.05
CA ALA A 353 -25.91 -5.97 -5.26
C ALA A 353 -25.40 -6.83 -4.10
N ALA A 354 -26.31 -7.47 -3.37
CA ALA A 354 -25.97 -8.40 -2.28
C ALA A 354 -25.09 -9.56 -2.77
N VAL A 355 -25.42 -10.15 -3.93
CA VAL A 355 -24.62 -11.22 -4.54
C VAL A 355 -23.27 -10.71 -5.03
N LEU A 356 -23.24 -9.58 -5.75
CA LEU A 356 -22.02 -9.01 -6.31
C LEU A 356 -21.06 -8.46 -5.25
N ALA A 357 -21.53 -8.20 -4.03
CA ALA A 357 -20.67 -7.77 -2.93
C ALA A 357 -19.56 -8.78 -2.63
N SER A 358 -19.83 -10.10 -2.76
CA SER A 358 -18.82 -11.16 -2.58
C SER A 358 -17.73 -11.11 -3.67
N VAL A 359 -18.12 -10.89 -4.92
CA VAL A 359 -17.18 -10.75 -6.05
C VAL A 359 -16.34 -9.48 -5.90
N SER A 360 -16.98 -8.38 -5.52
CA SER A 360 -16.30 -7.11 -5.27
C SER A 360 -15.30 -7.20 -4.12
N PHE A 361 -15.64 -7.94 -3.06
CA PHE A 361 -14.73 -8.23 -1.96
C PHE A 361 -13.48 -8.99 -2.44
N MET A 362 -13.66 -10.05 -3.22
CA MET A 362 -12.54 -10.80 -3.79
C MET A 362 -11.71 -9.94 -4.76
N TYR A 363 -12.36 -9.15 -5.60
CA TYR A 363 -11.67 -8.20 -6.49
C TYR A 363 -10.84 -7.19 -5.72
N PHE A 364 -11.34 -6.68 -4.57
CA PHE A 364 -10.59 -5.78 -3.70
C PHE A 364 -9.30 -6.42 -3.18
N LEU A 365 -9.32 -7.72 -2.89
CA LEU A 365 -8.14 -8.45 -2.42
C LEU A 365 -7.13 -8.72 -3.55
N THR A 366 -7.61 -9.03 -4.76
CA THR A 366 -6.77 -9.60 -5.82
C THR A 366 -6.31 -8.61 -6.90
N ALA A 367 -7.02 -7.50 -7.11
CA ALA A 367 -6.81 -6.60 -8.26
C ALA A 367 -5.39 -6.00 -8.40
N TRP A 368 -4.68 -5.82 -7.30
CA TRP A 368 -3.32 -5.26 -7.29
C TRP A 368 -2.22 -6.33 -7.30
N LEU A 369 -2.55 -7.59 -7.00
CA LEU A 369 -1.61 -8.71 -6.93
C LEU A 369 -1.19 -9.22 -8.31
N ASP A 370 -1.88 -8.84 -9.39
CA ASP A 370 -1.54 -9.20 -10.76
C ASP A 370 -0.07 -8.81 -11.10
N ARG A 371 0.43 -7.75 -10.45
CA ARG A 371 1.83 -7.31 -10.54
C ARG A 371 2.85 -8.34 -10.07
N LEU A 372 2.49 -9.30 -9.22
CA LEU A 372 3.40 -10.38 -8.81
C LEU A 372 3.77 -11.27 -9.99
N PHE A 373 2.83 -11.56 -10.89
CA PHE A 373 3.10 -12.32 -12.11
C PHE A 373 3.99 -11.54 -13.07
N ASP A 374 3.84 -10.21 -13.15
CA ASP A 374 4.70 -9.34 -13.95
C ASP A 374 6.14 -9.33 -13.41
N ILE A 375 6.31 -9.16 -12.10
CA ILE A 375 7.61 -9.09 -11.41
C ILE A 375 8.39 -10.41 -11.55
N ARG A 376 7.68 -11.56 -11.54
CA ARG A 376 8.27 -12.90 -11.64
C ARG A 376 8.33 -13.45 -13.08
N GLY A 377 7.82 -12.72 -14.07
CA GLY A 377 7.88 -13.11 -15.48
C GLY A 377 6.88 -14.21 -15.89
N HIS A 378 5.82 -14.43 -15.08
CA HIS A 378 4.83 -15.49 -15.30
C HIS A 378 3.52 -15.00 -15.96
N GLN A 379 3.58 -14.00 -16.85
CA GLN A 379 2.39 -13.39 -17.49
C GLN A 379 1.53 -14.40 -18.26
N LYS A 380 2.13 -15.46 -18.84
CA LYS A 380 1.37 -16.52 -19.52
C LYS A 380 0.43 -17.26 -18.59
N LEU A 381 0.89 -17.53 -17.36
CA LEU A 381 0.07 -18.22 -16.36
C LEU A 381 -1.10 -17.34 -15.91
N SER A 382 -0.87 -16.04 -15.67
CA SER A 382 -1.93 -15.07 -15.37
C SER A 382 -3.00 -15.08 -16.46
N LEU A 383 -2.61 -15.04 -17.76
CA LEU A 383 -3.56 -15.09 -18.87
C LEU A 383 -4.38 -16.40 -18.91
N ILE A 384 -3.75 -17.54 -18.68
CA ILE A 384 -4.44 -18.84 -18.68
C ILE A 384 -5.46 -18.90 -17.53
N LEU A 385 -5.06 -18.44 -16.33
CA LEU A 385 -5.94 -18.41 -15.17
C LEU A 385 -7.14 -17.47 -15.41
N GLU A 386 -6.89 -16.28 -15.97
CA GLU A 386 -7.93 -15.31 -16.30
C GLU A 386 -8.92 -15.89 -17.31
N PHE A 387 -8.44 -16.52 -18.37
CA PHE A 387 -9.29 -17.15 -19.38
C PHE A 387 -10.13 -18.30 -18.80
N ALA A 388 -9.51 -19.18 -18.00
CA ALA A 388 -10.18 -20.31 -17.38
C ALA A 388 -11.23 -19.84 -16.35
N GLY A 389 -10.92 -18.84 -15.55
CA GLY A 389 -11.83 -18.24 -14.58
C GLY A 389 -13.03 -17.59 -15.25
N ASN A 390 -12.80 -16.87 -16.34
CA ASN A 390 -13.86 -16.25 -17.12
C ASN A 390 -14.75 -17.27 -17.81
N LEU A 391 -14.17 -18.32 -18.38
CA LEU A 391 -14.92 -19.42 -18.98
C LEU A 391 -15.81 -20.14 -17.95
N LEU A 392 -15.27 -20.40 -16.76
CA LEU A 392 -16.01 -21.00 -15.65
C LEU A 392 -17.18 -20.11 -15.22
N SER A 393 -16.94 -18.82 -15.04
CA SER A 393 -17.93 -17.90 -14.48
C SER A 393 -19.04 -17.57 -15.49
N ILE A 394 -18.67 -17.22 -16.73
CA ILE A 394 -19.64 -16.93 -17.81
C ILE A 394 -20.33 -18.20 -18.26
N GLY A 395 -19.61 -19.32 -18.34
CA GLY A 395 -20.18 -20.63 -18.63
C GLY A 395 -21.20 -21.06 -17.58
N GLY A 396 -20.89 -20.88 -16.30
CA GLY A 396 -21.80 -21.14 -15.19
C GLY A 396 -23.05 -20.25 -15.22
N LEU A 397 -22.90 -18.94 -15.49
CA LEU A 397 -24.01 -18.02 -15.70
C LEU A 397 -24.92 -18.49 -16.85
N THR A 398 -24.31 -18.80 -18.00
CA THR A 398 -25.02 -19.22 -19.21
C THR A 398 -25.78 -20.53 -18.97
N ALA A 399 -25.13 -21.52 -18.36
CA ALA A 399 -25.75 -22.80 -18.03
C ALA A 399 -26.94 -22.63 -17.08
N ALA A 400 -26.78 -21.83 -16.01
CA ALA A 400 -27.85 -21.57 -15.05
C ALA A 400 -29.06 -20.88 -15.71
N LEU A 401 -28.83 -19.93 -16.62
CA LEU A 401 -29.89 -19.26 -17.36
C LEU A 401 -30.50 -20.15 -18.44
N TRP A 402 -29.75 -21.07 -19.02
CA TRP A 402 -30.27 -22.03 -19.99
C TRP A 402 -31.32 -22.97 -19.37
N TRP A 403 -31.07 -23.41 -18.13
CA TRP A 403 -32.01 -24.28 -17.43
C TRP A 403 -33.17 -23.54 -16.75
N HIS A 404 -32.92 -22.34 -16.23
CA HIS A 404 -33.88 -21.53 -15.49
C HIS A 404 -33.79 -20.03 -15.86
N PRO A 405 -34.25 -19.62 -17.05
CA PRO A 405 -34.12 -18.25 -17.52
C PRO A 405 -34.84 -17.21 -16.63
N GLU A 406 -35.87 -17.65 -15.89
CA GLU A 406 -36.63 -16.81 -14.96
C GLU A 406 -35.88 -16.53 -13.65
N ARG A 407 -34.85 -17.35 -13.28
CA ARG A 407 -34.12 -17.24 -12.02
C ARG A 407 -32.82 -16.48 -12.18
N THR A 408 -32.91 -15.26 -12.68
CA THR A 408 -31.74 -14.44 -13.03
C THR A 408 -30.82 -14.12 -11.84
N VAL A 409 -31.38 -13.92 -10.62
CA VAL A 409 -30.58 -13.71 -9.39
C VAL A 409 -29.80 -14.96 -9.02
N THR A 410 -30.42 -16.15 -9.13
CA THR A 410 -29.75 -17.44 -8.88
C THR A 410 -28.62 -17.67 -9.89
N ALA A 411 -28.83 -17.34 -11.16
CA ALA A 411 -27.79 -17.44 -12.18
C ALA A 411 -26.60 -16.50 -11.89
N VAL A 412 -26.86 -15.27 -11.45
CA VAL A 412 -25.82 -14.34 -11.01
C VAL A 412 -25.13 -14.83 -9.74
N LEU A 413 -25.82 -15.57 -8.84
CA LEU A 413 -25.20 -16.24 -7.69
C LEU A 413 -24.23 -17.34 -8.13
N VAL A 414 -24.57 -18.14 -9.15
CA VAL A 414 -23.66 -19.14 -9.74
C VAL A 414 -22.42 -18.46 -10.33
N TYR A 415 -22.62 -17.38 -11.07
CA TYR A 415 -21.54 -16.54 -11.58
C TYR A 415 -20.63 -16.04 -10.45
N ALA A 416 -21.22 -15.49 -9.39
CA ALA A 416 -20.49 -14.94 -8.25
C ALA A 416 -19.71 -16.03 -7.49
N ALA A 417 -20.32 -17.19 -7.28
CA ALA A 417 -19.65 -18.33 -6.66
C ALA A 417 -18.43 -18.80 -7.49
N ALA A 418 -18.60 -18.91 -8.82
CA ALA A 418 -17.51 -19.24 -9.73
C ALA A 418 -16.37 -18.20 -9.68
N GLN A 419 -16.70 -16.90 -9.64
CA GLN A 419 -15.73 -15.82 -9.50
C GLN A 419 -14.99 -15.86 -8.16
N VAL A 420 -15.66 -16.17 -7.06
CA VAL A 420 -15.03 -16.34 -5.74
C VAL A 420 -14.06 -17.53 -5.77
N VAL A 421 -14.49 -18.68 -6.30
CA VAL A 421 -13.64 -19.87 -6.44
C VAL A 421 -12.42 -19.56 -7.32
N TYR A 422 -12.65 -18.93 -8.47
CA TYR A 422 -11.57 -18.48 -9.36
C TYR A 422 -10.58 -17.55 -8.62
N SER A 423 -11.08 -16.56 -7.88
CA SER A 423 -10.21 -15.62 -7.15
C SER A 423 -9.37 -16.30 -6.06
N ILE A 424 -9.92 -17.32 -5.40
CA ILE A 424 -9.18 -18.13 -4.42
C ILE A 424 -8.08 -18.94 -5.13
N ILE A 425 -8.41 -19.61 -6.23
CA ILE A 425 -7.43 -20.35 -7.04
C ILE A 425 -6.32 -19.41 -7.52
N TRP A 426 -6.70 -18.25 -8.05
CA TRP A 426 -5.78 -17.23 -8.52
C TRP A 426 -4.84 -16.75 -7.41
N LEU A 427 -5.36 -16.54 -6.20
CA LEU A 427 -4.57 -16.13 -5.03
C LEU A 427 -3.55 -17.21 -4.62
N ILE A 428 -3.93 -18.49 -4.68
CA ILE A 428 -3.03 -19.62 -4.42
C ILE A 428 -1.89 -19.63 -5.44
N PHE A 429 -2.20 -19.47 -6.73
CA PHE A 429 -1.18 -19.40 -7.78
C PHE A 429 -0.28 -18.18 -7.66
N ALA A 430 -0.82 -17.00 -7.28
CA ALA A 430 -0.04 -15.80 -7.04
C ALA A 430 1.00 -16.01 -5.92
N TYR A 431 0.59 -16.69 -4.82
CA TYR A 431 1.52 -17.06 -3.74
C TYR A 431 2.57 -18.07 -4.20
N HIS A 432 2.17 -19.06 -4.98
CA HIS A 432 3.10 -20.06 -5.51
C HIS A 432 4.14 -19.44 -6.46
N VAL A 433 3.72 -18.59 -7.40
CA VAL A 433 4.59 -17.86 -8.33
C VAL A 433 5.55 -16.91 -7.62
N ALA A 434 5.07 -16.27 -6.54
CA ALA A 434 5.89 -15.38 -5.72
C ALA A 434 6.84 -16.13 -4.77
N GLU A 435 6.75 -17.48 -4.69
CA GLU A 435 7.51 -18.34 -3.75
C GLU A 435 7.19 -18.03 -2.27
N PHE A 436 5.95 -17.63 -1.99
CA PHE A 436 5.47 -17.34 -0.63
C PHE A 436 4.98 -18.60 0.07
N ASN A 437 4.99 -18.58 1.39
CA ASN A 437 4.48 -19.68 2.21
C ASN A 437 2.93 -19.74 2.12
N VAL A 438 2.42 -20.79 1.51
CA VAL A 438 0.96 -21.01 1.34
C VAL A 438 0.22 -21.11 2.70
N LYS A 439 0.91 -21.46 3.79
CA LYS A 439 0.31 -21.44 5.14
C LYS A 439 -0.17 -20.04 5.57
N ALA A 440 0.43 -18.99 5.03
CA ALA A 440 -0.02 -17.62 5.26
C ALA A 440 -1.44 -17.36 4.72
N LEU A 441 -1.86 -18.07 3.68
CA LEU A 441 -3.24 -18.02 3.17
C LEU A 441 -4.24 -18.62 4.16
N GLY A 442 -3.85 -19.64 4.93
CA GLY A 442 -4.68 -20.19 6.01
C GLY A 442 -4.99 -19.14 7.08
N ILE A 443 -4.00 -18.32 7.43
CA ILE A 443 -4.18 -17.20 8.38
C ILE A 443 -5.11 -16.14 7.76
N LEU A 444 -4.93 -15.81 6.49
CA LEU A 444 -5.80 -14.86 5.78
C LEU A 444 -7.25 -15.35 5.73
N LEU A 445 -7.46 -16.64 5.44
CA LEU A 445 -8.78 -17.24 5.44
C LEU A 445 -9.42 -17.21 6.84
N SER A 446 -8.66 -17.51 7.88
CA SER A 446 -9.15 -17.40 9.26
C SER A 446 -9.53 -15.96 9.63
N ASP A 447 -8.73 -14.98 9.24
CA ASP A 447 -9.04 -13.56 9.46
C ASP A 447 -10.33 -13.16 8.70
N ALA A 448 -10.53 -13.66 7.48
CA ALA A 448 -11.73 -13.41 6.70
C ALA A 448 -12.97 -14.02 7.37
N VAL A 449 -12.90 -15.30 7.77
CA VAL A 449 -13.99 -16.00 8.45
C VAL A 449 -14.34 -15.32 9.78
N VAL A 450 -13.33 -14.96 10.58
CA VAL A 450 -13.54 -14.28 11.87
C VAL A 450 -14.14 -12.88 11.66
N SER A 451 -13.61 -12.09 10.72
CA SER A 451 -14.09 -10.73 10.49
C SER A 451 -15.51 -10.70 9.91
N VAL A 452 -15.79 -11.57 8.92
CA VAL A 452 -17.12 -11.69 8.34
C VAL A 452 -18.09 -12.28 9.37
N GLY A 453 -17.70 -13.36 10.07
CA GLY A 453 -18.53 -13.99 11.11
C GLY A 453 -18.88 -13.02 12.24
N PHE A 454 -17.91 -12.25 12.71
CA PHE A 454 -18.14 -11.22 13.74
C PHE A 454 -19.11 -10.14 13.26
N ALA A 455 -18.93 -9.65 12.03
CA ALA A 455 -19.84 -8.68 11.42
C ALA A 455 -21.27 -9.27 11.26
N VAL A 456 -21.40 -10.52 10.78
CA VAL A 456 -22.68 -11.21 10.65
C VAL A 456 -23.37 -11.36 12.01
N CYS A 457 -22.64 -11.78 13.05
CA CYS A 457 -23.21 -11.94 14.39
C CYS A 457 -23.73 -10.61 14.94
N LEU A 458 -22.95 -9.53 14.84
CA LEU A 458 -23.36 -8.22 15.36
C LEU A 458 -24.52 -7.62 14.56
N MET A 459 -24.37 -7.56 13.23
CA MET A 459 -25.39 -6.95 12.36
C MET A 459 -26.65 -7.83 12.29
N GLY A 460 -26.51 -9.15 12.22
CA GLY A 460 -27.62 -10.08 12.28
C GLY A 460 -28.40 -9.98 13.59
N GLY A 461 -27.69 -9.88 14.74
CA GLY A 461 -28.32 -9.63 16.02
C GLY A 461 -29.10 -8.30 16.06
N LEU A 462 -28.57 -7.24 15.45
CA LEU A 462 -29.30 -5.97 15.31
C LEU A 462 -30.58 -6.11 14.48
N HIS A 463 -30.56 -6.91 13.40
CA HIS A 463 -31.74 -7.16 12.54
C HIS A 463 -32.80 -8.05 13.21
N VAL A 464 -32.41 -8.88 14.18
CA VAL A 464 -33.36 -9.63 15.02
C VAL A 464 -34.10 -8.72 16.01
N ILE A 465 -33.36 -7.73 16.57
CA ILE A 465 -33.92 -6.81 17.60
C ILE A 465 -34.65 -5.64 16.95
N PHE A 466 -34.08 -5.09 15.88
CA PHE A 466 -34.58 -3.89 15.19
C PHE A 466 -34.90 -4.23 13.73
N HIS A 467 -35.86 -3.51 13.15
CA HIS A 467 -36.23 -3.66 11.74
C HIS A 467 -36.13 -2.31 11.00
N GLY A 468 -35.83 -2.37 9.69
CA GLY A 468 -35.76 -1.19 8.83
C GLY A 468 -34.62 -0.25 9.19
N TRP A 469 -34.87 1.05 9.26
CA TRP A 469 -33.88 2.09 9.48
C TRP A 469 -33.07 1.97 10.77
N PRO A 470 -33.65 1.64 11.95
CA PRO A 470 -32.84 1.43 13.16
C PRO A 470 -31.81 0.32 13.04
N ALA A 471 -32.18 -0.79 12.40
CA ALA A 471 -31.24 -1.89 12.15
C ALA A 471 -30.09 -1.46 11.21
N PHE A 472 -30.41 -0.75 10.13
CA PHE A 472 -29.42 -0.21 9.21
C PHE A 472 -28.46 0.77 9.90
N VAL A 473 -28.98 1.73 10.67
CA VAL A 473 -28.12 2.70 11.39
C VAL A 473 -27.18 1.98 12.35
N GLY A 474 -27.67 0.97 13.07
CA GLY A 474 -26.86 0.14 13.95
C GLY A 474 -25.80 -0.64 13.17
N SER A 475 -26.18 -1.27 12.06
CA SER A 475 -25.25 -2.02 11.17
C SER A 475 -24.19 -1.10 10.56
N ALA A 476 -24.58 0.09 10.11
CA ALA A 476 -23.65 1.09 9.58
C ALA A 476 -22.67 1.59 10.67
N ALA A 477 -23.14 1.80 11.89
CA ALA A 477 -22.29 2.16 13.03
C ALA A 477 -21.28 1.04 13.35
N VAL A 478 -21.70 -0.22 13.32
CA VAL A 478 -20.80 -1.39 13.47
C VAL A 478 -19.75 -1.42 12.35
N ALA A 479 -20.17 -1.22 11.10
CA ALA A 479 -19.24 -1.22 9.96
C ALA A 479 -18.21 -0.09 10.08
N LEU A 480 -18.64 1.11 10.45
CA LEU A 480 -17.76 2.26 10.69
C LEU A 480 -16.80 2.03 11.87
N ALA A 481 -17.28 1.45 12.96
CA ALA A 481 -16.46 1.15 14.14
C ALA A 481 -15.38 0.10 13.82
N MET A 482 -15.76 -0.98 13.13
CA MET A 482 -14.80 -2.02 12.69
C MET A 482 -13.76 -1.45 11.71
N THR A 483 -14.20 -0.64 10.75
CA THR A 483 -13.32 0.01 9.76
C THR A 483 -12.40 1.02 10.45
N GLY A 484 -12.92 1.84 11.37
CA GLY A 484 -12.15 2.79 12.15
C GLY A 484 -11.11 2.10 13.03
N PHE A 485 -11.48 1.01 13.70
CA PHE A 485 -10.54 0.19 14.47
C PHE A 485 -9.43 -0.39 13.57
N ALA A 486 -9.79 -0.96 12.43
CA ALA A 486 -8.82 -1.50 11.47
C ALA A 486 -7.90 -0.41 10.92
N PHE A 487 -8.45 0.76 10.58
CA PHE A 487 -7.68 1.90 10.10
C PHE A 487 -6.67 2.38 11.15
N VAL A 488 -7.11 2.60 12.37
CA VAL A 488 -6.23 3.04 13.46
C VAL A 488 -5.17 1.97 13.75
N ARG A 489 -5.57 0.68 13.85
CA ARG A 489 -4.64 -0.41 14.15
C ARG A 489 -3.58 -0.64 13.07
N TYR A 490 -3.95 -0.57 11.79
CA TYR A 490 -3.09 -1.03 10.70
C TYR A 490 -2.55 0.08 9.81
N VAL A 491 -3.30 1.17 9.65
CA VAL A 491 -2.98 2.24 8.70
C VAL A 491 -2.38 3.46 9.37
N SER A 492 -3.09 4.07 10.35
CA SER A 492 -2.64 5.33 10.98
C SER A 492 -1.36 5.17 11.79
N THR A 493 -1.10 3.97 12.32
CA THR A 493 0.13 3.68 13.05
C THR A 493 1.37 3.55 12.15
N GLY A 494 1.21 3.67 10.82
CA GLY A 494 2.27 3.37 9.85
C GLY A 494 2.72 1.90 9.85
N SER A 495 2.11 1.07 10.73
CA SER A 495 2.49 -0.35 10.87
C SER A 495 2.19 -1.19 9.63
N ALA A 496 1.37 -0.69 8.71
CA ALA A 496 1.07 -1.36 7.45
C ALA A 496 2.21 -1.26 6.42
N PHE A 497 2.97 -0.15 6.45
CA PHE A 497 3.90 0.20 5.39
C PHE A 497 5.33 0.41 5.86
N THR A 498 5.57 0.43 7.18
CA THR A 498 6.90 0.61 7.76
C THR A 498 7.26 -0.55 8.68
N SER A 499 8.48 -1.07 8.54
CA SER A 499 8.99 -2.06 9.50
C SER A 499 9.15 -1.39 10.89
N PRO A 500 9.16 -2.15 11.99
CA PRO A 500 9.50 -1.59 13.30
C PRO A 500 10.83 -0.82 13.29
N VAL A 501 11.79 -1.28 12.50
CA VAL A 501 13.10 -0.64 12.30
C VAL A 501 12.95 0.69 11.57
N GLU A 502 12.18 0.75 10.47
CA GLU A 502 11.93 2.02 9.75
C GLU A 502 11.17 3.04 10.60
N LYS A 503 10.22 2.59 11.43
CA LYS A 503 9.56 3.47 12.41
C LYS A 503 10.54 4.05 13.42
N PHE A 504 11.45 3.22 13.88
CA PHE A 504 12.50 3.63 14.80
C PHE A 504 13.46 4.62 14.12
N HIS A 505 13.88 4.35 12.89
CA HIS A 505 14.66 5.27 12.07
C HIS A 505 13.94 6.61 11.88
N GLN A 506 12.66 6.58 11.53
CA GLN A 506 11.85 7.78 11.38
C GLN A 506 11.70 8.54 12.70
N PHE A 507 11.40 7.83 13.79
CA PHE A 507 11.26 8.43 15.13
C PHE A 507 12.50 9.25 15.52
N TRP A 508 13.70 8.66 15.35
CA TRP A 508 14.95 9.32 15.70
C TRP A 508 15.45 10.31 14.66
N SER A 509 15.08 10.16 13.39
CA SER A 509 15.40 11.16 12.36
C SER A 509 14.64 12.47 12.54
N GLU A 510 13.45 12.42 13.15
CA GLU A 510 12.60 13.62 13.38
C GLU A 510 12.82 14.25 14.75
N ARG A 511 13.43 13.56 15.73
CA ARG A 511 13.53 14.00 17.13
C ARG A 511 14.96 14.25 17.55
N ASP A 512 15.10 15.12 18.53
CA ASP A 512 16.39 15.44 19.16
C ASP A 512 16.79 14.41 20.22
N SER A 513 18.08 14.30 20.54
CA SER A 513 18.63 13.46 21.63
C SER A 513 18.07 13.82 22.99
N SER A 514 17.64 15.07 23.21
CA SER A 514 16.98 15.55 24.44
C SER A 514 15.77 14.74 24.87
N VAL A 515 15.09 14.06 23.92
CA VAL A 515 13.96 13.16 24.22
C VAL A 515 14.38 11.99 25.15
N THR A 516 15.66 11.62 25.19
CA THR A 516 16.15 10.56 26.08
C THR A 516 16.29 10.99 27.54
N GLY A 517 16.20 12.28 27.84
CA GLY A 517 16.47 12.83 29.19
C GLY A 517 17.93 12.71 29.62
N ARG A 518 18.84 12.27 28.74
CA ARG A 518 20.27 12.09 29.00
C ARG A 518 21.06 13.39 28.98
N GLU A 519 20.45 14.47 28.51
CA GLU A 519 21.05 15.81 28.54
C GLU A 519 21.16 16.38 29.97
N ASP A 520 20.34 15.91 30.94
CA ASP A 520 20.59 16.12 32.34
C ASP A 520 21.85 15.36 32.73
N GLY A 521 22.96 16.08 32.92
CA GLY A 521 24.28 15.53 33.17
C GLY A 521 24.34 14.53 34.35
N GLU A 522 23.41 14.65 35.30
CA GLU A 522 23.27 13.72 36.44
C GLU A 522 22.71 12.35 36.03
N CYS A 523 21.65 12.35 35.21
CA CYS A 523 21.03 11.10 34.73
C CYS A 523 21.99 10.33 33.80
N GLY A 524 22.65 11.03 32.88
CA GLY A 524 23.66 10.44 32.00
C GLY A 524 24.85 9.89 32.74
N ARG A 525 25.32 10.59 33.79
CA ARG A 525 26.41 10.12 34.66
C ARG A 525 26.04 8.85 35.40
N ALA A 526 24.85 8.79 36.00
CA ALA A 526 24.38 7.62 36.74
C ALA A 526 24.27 6.39 35.83
N GLU A 527 23.73 6.55 34.59
CA GLU A 527 23.65 5.46 33.63
C GLU A 527 25.03 5.00 33.15
N ALA A 528 25.95 5.92 32.91
CA ALA A 528 27.34 5.57 32.56
C ALA A 528 28.05 4.88 33.69
N ASP A 529 27.86 5.29 34.95
CA ASP A 529 28.47 4.67 36.12
C ASP A 529 27.98 3.23 36.33
N GLU A 530 26.67 2.97 36.14
CA GLU A 530 26.13 1.62 36.17
C GLU A 530 26.78 0.72 35.10
N LEU A 531 26.93 1.20 33.88
CA LEU A 531 27.57 0.46 32.80
C LEU A 531 29.06 0.26 33.03
N ARG A 532 29.74 1.26 33.60
CA ARG A 532 31.20 1.21 33.90
C ARG A 532 31.57 0.04 34.80
N VAL A 533 30.75 -0.33 35.76
CA VAL A 533 30.96 -1.50 36.63
C VAL A 533 31.04 -2.77 35.80
N LEU A 534 30.22 -2.92 34.76
CA LEU A 534 30.13 -4.12 33.94
C LEU A 534 31.37 -4.35 33.05
N TYR A 535 32.07 -3.29 32.65
CA TYR A 535 33.21 -3.37 31.74
C TYR A 535 34.52 -2.79 32.33
N SER A 536 34.60 -2.60 33.64
CA SER A 536 35.74 -1.96 34.33
C SER A 536 37.10 -2.51 33.91
N SER A 537 37.22 -3.80 33.67
CA SER A 537 38.46 -4.50 33.26
C SER A 537 38.88 -4.23 31.79
N LYS A 538 38.04 -3.58 30.98
CA LYS A 538 38.28 -3.37 29.53
C LYS A 538 38.40 -1.89 29.09
N ARG A 539 38.42 -0.96 30.04
CA ARG A 539 38.46 0.49 29.74
C ARG A 539 39.72 0.94 29.00
N ALA A 540 40.83 0.29 29.18
CA ALA A 540 42.10 0.65 28.56
C ALA A 540 42.23 0.10 27.12
N GLY A 541 41.33 -0.79 26.71
CA GLY A 541 41.34 -1.40 25.39
C GLY A 541 40.62 -0.60 24.33
N ARG A 542 40.62 -1.10 23.08
CA ARG A 542 39.85 -0.55 21.96
C ARG A 542 38.35 -0.82 22.16
N VAL A 543 37.53 0.23 22.12
CA VAL A 543 36.11 0.19 22.42
C VAL A 543 35.30 0.64 21.20
N LEU A 544 34.25 -0.14 20.90
CA LEU A 544 33.22 0.20 19.90
C LEU A 544 31.90 0.43 20.62
N GLU A 545 31.32 1.61 20.47
CA GLU A 545 29.95 1.88 20.90
C GLU A 545 29.02 1.90 19.66
N ILE A 546 28.00 1.03 19.66
CA ILE A 546 26.96 1.00 18.64
C ILE A 546 25.70 1.69 19.19
N GLY A 547 25.23 2.74 18.48
CA GLY A 547 24.18 3.63 18.96
C GLY A 547 24.72 4.72 19.87
N CYS A 548 25.86 5.33 19.53
CA CYS A 548 26.53 6.35 20.33
C CYS A 548 25.76 7.68 20.41
N GLY A 549 24.74 7.87 19.55
CA GLY A 549 23.98 9.11 19.49
C GLY A 549 24.86 10.34 19.25
N ASP A 550 24.57 11.43 19.92
CA ASP A 550 25.35 12.69 19.88
C ASP A 550 26.48 12.75 20.95
N GLY A 551 26.87 11.59 21.50
CA GLY A 551 27.97 11.45 22.44
C GLY A 551 27.64 11.86 23.89
N GLY A 552 26.37 11.95 24.27
CA GLY A 552 25.96 12.41 25.60
C GLY A 552 26.50 11.59 26.77
N LEU A 553 26.78 10.29 26.58
CA LEU A 553 27.35 9.40 27.62
C LEU A 553 28.88 9.31 27.58
N PHE A 554 29.51 9.62 26.44
CA PHE A 554 30.94 9.45 26.23
C PHE A 554 31.82 10.10 27.31
N PRO A 555 31.56 11.36 27.76
CA PRO A 555 32.42 11.98 28.82
C PRO A 555 32.45 11.22 30.14
N TYR A 556 31.41 10.46 30.40
CA TYR A 556 31.27 9.71 31.69
C TYR A 556 31.80 8.26 31.62
N PHE A 557 32.10 7.73 30.42
CA PHE A 557 32.59 6.36 30.29
C PHE A 557 34.04 6.17 30.79
N GLY A 558 34.84 7.24 30.83
CA GLY A 558 36.25 7.16 31.24
C GLY A 558 37.09 6.39 30.23
N ILE A 559 36.75 6.46 28.95
CA ILE A 559 37.49 5.84 27.84
C ILE A 559 38.27 6.94 27.10
N SER A 560 39.54 6.66 26.76
CA SER A 560 40.35 7.60 25.98
C SER A 560 39.76 7.77 24.58
N PRO A 561 39.66 9.01 24.04
CA PRO A 561 39.20 9.26 22.68
C PRO A 561 39.95 8.44 21.61
N ALA A 562 41.26 8.25 21.78
CA ALA A 562 42.08 7.47 20.85
C ALA A 562 41.72 5.98 20.78
N ASN A 563 41.10 5.45 21.85
CA ASN A 563 40.67 4.06 21.93
C ASN A 563 39.19 3.83 21.68
N TYR A 564 38.46 4.88 21.32
CA TYR A 564 37.01 4.81 21.16
C TYR A 564 36.60 5.02 19.69
N LYS A 565 35.66 4.16 19.24
CA LYS A 565 34.95 4.33 17.99
C LYS A 565 33.44 4.33 18.24
N GLY A 566 32.73 5.34 17.76
CA GLY A 566 31.28 5.47 17.88
C GLY A 566 30.59 5.25 16.54
N VAL A 567 29.49 4.49 16.55
CA VAL A 567 28.66 4.23 15.38
C VAL A 567 27.21 4.57 15.70
N ASP A 568 26.60 5.36 14.83
CA ASP A 568 25.15 5.63 14.89
C ASP A 568 24.58 5.76 13.46
N PHE A 569 23.31 5.43 13.29
CA PHE A 569 22.68 5.51 11.95
C PHE A 569 22.13 6.91 11.60
N ILE A 570 22.13 7.87 12.56
CA ILE A 570 21.62 9.22 12.38
C ILE A 570 22.78 10.18 12.05
N PRO A 571 22.90 10.68 10.80
CA PRO A 571 24.02 11.56 10.40
C PRO A 571 24.17 12.81 11.28
N ARG A 572 23.06 13.47 11.65
CA ARG A 572 23.08 14.69 12.48
C ARG A 572 23.59 14.44 13.90
N PHE A 573 23.41 13.22 14.46
CA PHE A 573 23.96 12.89 15.77
C PHE A 573 25.48 12.70 15.68
N ILE A 574 25.96 12.03 14.65
CA ILE A 574 27.39 11.88 14.36
C ILE A 574 28.05 13.24 14.13
N GLU A 575 27.41 14.14 13.38
CA GLU A 575 27.94 15.52 13.18
C GLU A 575 28.02 16.30 14.50
N ARG A 576 26.99 16.22 15.35
CA ARG A 576 27.01 16.85 16.68
C ARG A 576 28.08 16.25 17.57
N PHE A 577 28.23 14.94 17.59
CA PHE A 577 29.26 14.28 18.40
C PHE A 577 30.66 14.70 17.92
N ARG A 578 30.89 14.69 16.61
CA ARG A 578 32.16 15.14 16.02
C ARG A 578 32.48 16.61 16.35
N SER A 579 31.46 17.46 16.44
CA SER A 579 31.67 18.86 16.84
C SER A 579 32.02 19.02 18.32
N LYS A 580 31.54 18.13 19.21
CA LYS A 580 31.86 18.13 20.65
C LYS A 580 33.22 17.50 20.92
N GLU A 581 33.58 16.43 20.22
CA GLU A 581 34.78 15.62 20.44
C GLU A 581 35.47 15.30 19.10
N PRO A 582 36.22 16.24 18.51
CA PRO A 582 36.85 16.08 17.18
C PRO A 582 37.87 14.92 17.11
N SER A 583 38.41 14.49 18.27
CA SER A 583 39.44 13.46 18.37
C SER A 583 38.90 12.02 18.38
N VAL A 584 37.57 11.87 18.38
CA VAL A 584 36.89 10.57 18.43
C VAL A 584 36.63 10.05 17.00
N GLU A 585 36.88 8.78 16.79
CA GLU A 585 36.52 8.10 15.53
C GLU A 585 35.03 7.83 15.48
N LEU A 586 34.34 8.38 14.45
CA LEU A 586 32.88 8.31 14.31
C LEU A 586 32.47 7.88 12.91
N GLU A 587 31.53 6.92 12.83
CA GLU A 587 31.00 6.38 11.58
C GLU A 587 29.48 6.38 11.56
N CYS A 588 28.88 6.70 10.41
CA CYS A 588 27.44 6.66 10.21
C CYS A 588 27.06 5.30 9.57
N ALA A 589 26.51 4.37 10.37
CA ALA A 589 26.14 3.04 9.90
C ALA A 589 25.03 2.42 10.76
N GLU A 590 24.36 1.38 10.22
CA GLU A 590 23.31 0.64 10.94
C GLU A 590 23.90 -0.36 11.94
N GLY A 591 23.44 -0.30 13.19
CA GLY A 591 24.06 -1.03 14.29
C GLY A 591 23.93 -2.56 14.23
N ALA A 592 22.78 -3.09 13.77
CA ALA A 592 22.58 -4.54 13.73
C ALA A 592 23.45 -5.24 12.68
N SER A 593 23.64 -4.59 11.52
CA SER A 593 24.43 -5.12 10.41
C SER A 593 25.88 -4.67 10.40
N TYR A 594 26.27 -3.79 11.33
CA TYR A 594 27.61 -3.22 11.38
C TYR A 594 28.69 -4.30 11.51
N LEU A 595 29.68 -4.20 10.64
CA LEU A 595 30.85 -5.09 10.63
C LEU A 595 32.10 -4.30 10.24
N ASP A 596 32.97 -4.05 11.21
CA ASP A 596 34.33 -3.55 10.97
C ASP A 596 35.28 -4.72 10.68
N ARG A 597 35.89 -4.71 9.51
CA ARG A 597 36.84 -5.76 9.09
C ARG A 597 38.30 -5.39 9.35
N GLY A 598 38.54 -4.14 9.70
CA GLY A 598 39.90 -3.60 9.94
C GLY A 598 40.37 -3.69 11.38
N ASP A 599 39.44 -3.49 12.32
CA ASP A 599 39.73 -3.39 13.73
C ASP A 599 39.16 -4.56 14.56
N GLN A 600 39.85 -4.91 15.63
CA GLN A 600 39.34 -5.78 16.68
C GLN A 600 39.21 -5.03 17.99
N TYR A 601 38.11 -5.27 18.70
CA TYR A 601 37.73 -4.54 19.91
C TYR A 601 37.87 -5.40 21.15
N ASP A 602 38.25 -4.76 22.24
CA ASP A 602 38.26 -5.37 23.58
C ASP A 602 36.89 -5.28 24.25
N LEU A 603 36.13 -4.26 23.87
CA LEU A 603 34.76 -4.02 24.32
C LEU A 603 33.90 -3.56 23.18
N ILE A 604 32.70 -4.17 23.04
CA ILE A 604 31.59 -3.65 22.20
C ILE A 604 30.45 -3.30 23.15
N LEU A 605 29.97 -2.06 23.10
CA LEU A 605 28.95 -1.53 23.99
C LEU A 605 27.71 -1.13 23.17
N LEU A 606 26.53 -1.58 23.60
CA LEU A 606 25.23 -1.11 23.10
C LEU A 606 24.36 -0.71 24.30
N ASN A 607 23.91 0.51 24.37
CA ASN A 607 23.06 0.98 25.45
C ASN A 607 21.70 1.46 24.97
N GLY A 608 20.63 0.78 25.39
CA GLY A 608 19.25 1.10 24.99
C GLY A 608 18.94 0.81 23.50
N ILE A 609 19.80 0.08 22.79
CA ILE A 609 19.68 -0.21 21.35
C ILE A 609 19.05 -1.58 21.10
N VAL A 610 19.38 -2.59 21.91
CA VAL A 610 18.93 -3.99 21.70
C VAL A 610 17.40 -4.10 21.68
N GLN A 611 16.69 -3.23 22.40
CA GLN A 611 15.23 -3.16 22.36
C GLN A 611 14.66 -2.82 20.96
N HIS A 612 15.48 -2.37 20.03
CA HIS A 612 15.08 -2.04 18.66
C HIS A 612 15.47 -3.12 17.64
N PHE A 613 16.18 -4.16 18.08
CA PHE A 613 16.56 -5.30 17.25
C PHE A 613 15.49 -6.41 17.38
N ASP A 614 15.06 -6.98 16.27
CA ASP A 614 14.33 -8.25 16.30
C ASP A 614 15.30 -9.43 16.49
N LEU A 615 14.79 -10.66 16.64
CA LEU A 615 15.64 -11.82 16.88
C LEU A 615 16.64 -12.09 15.74
N ASN A 616 16.29 -11.79 14.49
CA ASN A 616 17.20 -11.95 13.34
C ASN A 616 18.32 -10.90 13.39
N MET A 617 17.99 -9.66 13.75
CA MET A 617 18.96 -8.58 13.93
C MET A 617 19.92 -8.88 15.10
N ILE A 618 19.39 -9.45 16.18
CA ILE A 618 20.22 -9.94 17.31
C ILE A 618 21.17 -11.04 16.85
N GLU A 619 20.71 -12.01 16.07
CA GLU A 619 21.56 -13.06 15.51
C GLU A 619 22.66 -12.50 14.60
N GLN A 620 22.31 -11.58 13.71
CA GLN A 620 23.27 -10.91 12.83
C GLN A 620 24.30 -10.11 13.63
N HIS A 621 23.84 -9.37 14.65
CA HIS A 621 24.71 -8.61 15.52
C HIS A 621 25.69 -9.51 16.30
N LEU A 622 25.21 -10.63 16.87
CA LEU A 622 26.07 -11.60 17.56
C LEU A 622 27.10 -12.22 16.60
N HIS A 623 26.71 -12.56 15.38
CA HIS A 623 27.63 -13.04 14.36
C HIS A 623 28.75 -12.02 14.08
N ASN A 624 28.40 -10.77 13.84
CA ASN A 624 29.35 -9.69 13.56
C ASN A 624 30.24 -9.36 14.79
N ALA A 625 29.64 -9.30 15.99
CA ALA A 625 30.36 -9.06 17.21
C ALA A 625 31.42 -10.16 17.49
N ARG A 626 31.14 -11.43 17.14
CA ARG A 626 32.09 -12.51 17.25
C ARG A 626 33.33 -12.27 16.37
N ILE A 627 33.18 -11.69 15.20
CA ILE A 627 34.30 -11.38 14.29
C ILE A 627 35.07 -10.19 14.83
N MET A 628 34.38 -9.13 15.27
CA MET A 628 35.01 -7.89 15.74
C MET A 628 35.66 -7.96 17.10
N LEU A 629 35.21 -8.88 17.98
CA LEU A 629 35.79 -9.02 19.34
C LEU A 629 37.10 -9.82 19.34
N ARG A 630 38.11 -9.30 20.06
CA ARG A 630 39.33 -10.02 20.42
C ARG A 630 39.00 -11.23 21.28
N ASN A 631 39.94 -12.19 21.34
CA ASN A 631 39.83 -13.28 22.28
C ASN A 631 39.83 -12.74 23.73
N GLY A 632 38.84 -13.13 24.53
CA GLY A 632 38.60 -12.56 25.85
C GLY A 632 37.96 -11.15 25.84
N GLY A 633 37.55 -10.65 24.69
CA GLY A 633 36.77 -9.42 24.57
C GLY A 633 35.37 -9.55 25.15
N LEU A 634 34.75 -8.42 25.43
CA LEU A 634 33.47 -8.29 26.11
C LEU A 634 32.45 -7.58 25.23
N LEU A 635 31.23 -8.11 25.12
CA LEU A 635 30.07 -7.44 24.54
C LEU A 635 29.10 -7.10 25.68
N VAL A 636 28.74 -5.83 25.83
CA VAL A 636 27.80 -5.37 26.85
C VAL A 636 26.57 -4.80 26.20
N TRP A 637 25.43 -5.36 26.50
CA TRP A 637 24.11 -4.83 26.14
C TRP A 637 23.48 -4.15 27.34
N GLY A 638 23.44 -2.84 27.33
CA GLY A 638 22.88 -2.02 28.40
C GLY A 638 21.39 -1.80 28.24
N SER A 639 20.68 -1.70 29.33
CA SER A 639 19.33 -1.12 29.43
C SER A 639 18.27 -1.83 28.59
N ILE A 640 18.17 -3.17 28.66
CA ILE A 640 17.20 -4.00 27.93
C ILE A 640 15.90 -4.09 28.72
N PRO A 641 14.71 -3.73 28.18
CA PRO A 641 13.45 -3.85 28.89
C PRO A 641 13.03 -5.32 29.06
N GLN A 642 12.66 -5.69 30.31
CA GLN A 642 12.34 -7.06 30.67
C GLN A 642 10.85 -7.36 30.54
N LYS A 643 10.49 -8.38 29.80
CA LYS A 643 9.12 -8.73 29.35
C LYS A 643 8.15 -8.94 30.51
N ARG A 644 8.58 -9.58 31.61
CA ARG A 644 7.77 -9.83 32.82
C ARG A 644 7.25 -8.53 33.47
N TYR A 645 7.96 -7.43 33.30
CA TYR A 645 7.58 -6.15 33.91
C TYR A 645 6.73 -5.27 32.99
N ARG A 646 6.47 -5.69 31.77
CA ARG A 646 5.75 -4.89 30.79
C ARG A 646 4.38 -4.41 31.25
N SER A 647 3.58 -5.30 31.86
CA SER A 647 2.23 -4.93 32.35
C SER A 647 2.30 -3.89 33.46
N GLN A 648 3.30 -3.96 34.35
CA GLN A 648 3.50 -3.00 35.43
C GLN A 648 3.99 -1.64 34.90
N TYR A 649 4.86 -1.65 33.87
CA TYR A 649 5.29 -0.45 33.15
C TYR A 649 4.11 0.24 32.46
N ASP A 650 3.28 -0.50 31.78
CA ASP A 650 2.09 0.00 31.12
C ASP A 650 1.06 0.58 32.11
N ALA A 651 0.96 -0.02 33.29
CA ALA A 651 0.16 0.49 34.39
C ALA A 651 0.75 1.75 35.05
N GLY A 652 1.98 2.16 34.68
CA GLY A 652 2.62 3.37 35.19
C GLY A 652 3.28 3.24 36.55
N LYS A 653 3.62 2.01 37.00
CA LYS A 653 4.23 1.75 38.32
C LYS A 653 5.48 2.60 38.59
N TRP A 654 6.27 2.86 37.55
CA TRP A 654 7.54 3.61 37.64
C TRP A 654 7.47 5.02 37.05
N SER A 655 6.25 5.54 36.73
CA SER A 655 6.11 6.92 36.34
C SER A 655 5.88 7.78 37.60
N GLY A 656 6.77 8.74 37.87
CA GLY A 656 6.72 9.60 39.06
C GLY A 656 5.46 10.45 39.28
N THR A 657 4.39 10.25 38.55
CA THR A 657 3.15 11.02 38.58
C THR A 657 2.05 10.42 39.46
N GLY A 658 2.30 9.49 40.37
CA GLY A 658 1.35 9.04 41.42
C GLY A 658 -0.08 8.62 41.03
N LYS A 659 -0.50 8.91 39.79
CA LYS A 659 -1.80 8.53 39.20
C LYS A 659 -1.63 7.33 38.27
N ALA A 660 -1.22 6.21 38.86
CA ALA A 660 -1.33 4.92 38.17
C ALA A 660 -2.81 4.55 38.10
N GLY A 661 -3.43 4.81 36.98
CA GLY A 661 -4.87 4.57 36.85
C GLY A 661 -5.16 3.61 35.70
N VAL A 662 -6.31 2.94 35.83
CA VAL A 662 -6.94 2.12 34.78
C VAL A 662 -6.92 2.83 33.42
N LEU A 663 -7.10 4.16 33.40
CA LEU A 663 -7.08 4.98 32.19
C LEU A 663 -5.71 4.96 31.49
N ARG A 664 -4.60 4.99 32.24
CA ARG A 664 -3.25 4.91 31.64
C ARG A 664 -2.96 3.51 31.14
N PHE A 665 -3.38 2.49 31.88
CA PHE A 665 -3.29 1.10 31.45
C PHE A 665 -4.09 0.91 30.13
N LEU A 666 -5.34 1.37 30.08
CA LEU A 666 -6.18 1.31 28.88
C LEU A 666 -5.57 2.09 27.71
N ARG A 667 -5.01 3.27 27.97
CA ARG A 667 -4.31 4.07 26.94
C ARG A 667 -3.06 3.36 26.42
N SER A 668 -2.24 2.80 27.31
CA SER A 668 -1.04 2.04 26.94
C SER A 668 -1.40 0.73 26.25
N TRP A 669 -2.42 0.03 26.76
CA TRP A 669 -2.95 -1.20 26.14
C TRP A 669 -3.58 -0.89 24.78
N GLY A 670 -4.38 0.17 24.68
CA GLY A 670 -4.92 0.68 23.42
C GLY A 670 -3.82 1.09 22.45
N GLY A 671 -2.78 1.80 22.92
CA GLY A 671 -1.61 2.17 22.12
C GLY A 671 -0.88 0.95 21.55
N ARG A 672 -0.75 -0.15 22.32
CA ARG A 672 -0.17 -1.42 21.84
C ARG A 672 -1.05 -2.11 20.81
N LEU A 673 -2.36 -2.20 21.08
CA LEU A 673 -3.32 -2.72 20.10
C LEU A 673 -3.26 -1.95 18.79
N LEU A 674 -2.99 -0.66 18.87
CA LEU A 674 -2.86 0.25 17.74
C LEU A 674 -1.43 0.28 17.15
N GLY A 675 -0.44 -0.41 17.74
CA GLY A 675 0.94 -0.42 17.26
C GLY A 675 1.72 0.87 17.53
N LEU A 676 1.31 1.66 18.52
CA LEU A 676 1.93 2.94 18.93
C LEU A 676 3.01 2.77 20.02
N ASP A 677 3.50 1.55 20.24
CA ASP A 677 4.51 1.28 21.27
C ASP A 677 5.89 1.83 20.85
N ALA A 678 6.36 2.85 21.56
CA ALA A 678 7.66 3.49 21.31
C ALA A 678 8.84 2.75 21.97
N MET A 679 8.58 1.80 22.92
CA MET A 679 9.63 1.13 23.66
C MET A 679 10.32 0.00 22.90
N GLY A 680 9.76 -0.45 21.77
CA GLY A 680 10.31 -1.53 20.98
C GLY A 680 10.08 -2.92 21.58
N TYR A 681 11.07 -3.82 21.41
CA TYR A 681 10.98 -5.21 21.86
C TYR A 681 11.33 -5.35 23.34
N TRP A 682 10.66 -6.28 24.01
CA TRP A 682 10.88 -6.65 25.40
C TRP A 682 11.37 -8.09 25.44
N TYR A 683 12.46 -8.35 26.15
CA TYR A 683 13.10 -9.65 26.18
C TYR A 683 13.14 -10.26 27.59
N GLU A 684 13.12 -11.59 27.66
CA GLU A 684 13.55 -12.31 28.85
C GLU A 684 15.01 -12.78 28.69
N PRO A 685 15.80 -12.81 29.76
CA PRO A 685 17.16 -13.35 29.70
C PRO A 685 17.24 -14.74 29.09
N GLN A 686 16.22 -15.58 29.33
CA GLN A 686 16.13 -16.95 28.82
C GLN A 686 15.93 -17.01 27.31
N GLU A 687 15.38 -15.97 26.68
CA GLU A 687 15.19 -15.87 25.21
C GLU A 687 16.53 -15.54 24.53
N LEU A 688 17.39 -14.77 25.17
CA LEU A 688 18.69 -14.31 24.63
C LEU A 688 19.83 -15.33 24.83
N ALA A 689 19.75 -16.11 25.88
CA ALA A 689 20.82 -17.06 26.23
C ALA A 689 21.09 -18.15 25.18
N PRO A 690 20.07 -18.79 24.55
CA PRO A 690 20.31 -19.76 23.48
C PRO A 690 20.94 -19.12 22.24
N LEU A 691 20.55 -17.86 21.89
CA LEU A 691 21.10 -17.13 20.76
C LEU A 691 22.58 -16.83 20.97
N ALA A 692 22.95 -16.31 22.16
CA ALA A 692 24.35 -16.06 22.50
C ALA A 692 25.18 -17.37 22.45
N LYS A 693 24.67 -18.47 22.98
CA LYS A 693 25.32 -19.79 22.96
C LYS A 693 25.53 -20.31 21.54
N LYS A 694 24.54 -20.14 20.65
CA LYS A 694 24.60 -20.53 19.21
C LYS A 694 25.81 -19.90 18.50
N TYR A 695 26.15 -18.67 18.87
CA TYR A 695 27.31 -17.94 18.32
C TYR A 695 28.58 -18.05 19.16
N GLY A 696 28.64 -18.98 20.12
CA GLY A 696 29.82 -19.26 20.91
C GLY A 696 30.14 -18.23 21.98
N PHE A 697 29.09 -17.63 22.55
CA PHE A 697 29.19 -16.71 23.67
C PHE A 697 28.58 -17.31 24.96
N LYS A 698 29.09 -16.87 26.10
CA LYS A 698 28.46 -17.02 27.42
C LYS A 698 27.82 -15.68 27.77
N ILE A 699 26.57 -15.68 28.22
CA ILE A 699 25.82 -14.50 28.65
C ILE A 699 25.54 -14.57 30.15
N ASP A 700 25.86 -13.49 30.84
CA ASP A 700 25.50 -13.23 32.23
C ASP A 700 24.57 -12.01 32.24
N THR A 701 23.51 -11.98 33.07
CA THR A 701 22.55 -10.88 33.12
C THR A 701 22.51 -10.25 34.51
N VAL A 702 22.44 -8.92 34.54
CA VAL A 702 22.43 -8.12 35.78
C VAL A 702 21.21 -7.19 35.74
N PRO A 703 20.35 -7.15 36.77
CA PRO A 703 19.25 -6.17 36.83
C PRO A 703 19.80 -4.74 36.81
N SER A 704 19.08 -3.80 36.18
CA SER A 704 19.42 -2.39 36.29
C SER A 704 18.95 -1.84 37.63
N THR A 705 19.82 -1.08 38.27
CA THR A 705 19.53 -0.39 39.54
C THR A 705 18.76 0.92 39.30
N LEU A 706 19.00 1.57 38.16
CA LEU A 706 18.31 2.82 37.78
C LEU A 706 16.90 2.56 37.26
N TYR A 707 16.73 1.49 36.49
CA TYR A 707 15.46 1.18 35.84
C TYR A 707 14.97 -0.22 36.22
N PRO A 708 14.15 -0.38 37.28
CA PRO A 708 13.77 -1.70 37.82
C PRO A 708 13.09 -2.65 36.82
N TYR A 709 12.62 -2.15 35.68
CA TYR A 709 12.01 -2.93 34.58
C TYR A 709 13.01 -3.28 33.46
N ARG A 710 14.32 -3.01 33.68
CA ARG A 710 15.39 -3.28 32.71
C ARG A 710 16.46 -4.18 33.31
N PHE A 711 17.28 -4.77 32.44
CA PHE A 711 18.46 -5.52 32.77
C PHE A 711 19.59 -5.24 31.80
N HIS A 712 20.79 -5.56 32.17
CA HIS A 712 21.98 -5.56 31.33
C HIS A 712 22.42 -6.99 31.03
N ALA A 713 23.02 -7.21 29.86
CA ALA A 713 23.61 -8.48 29.49
C ALA A 713 25.11 -8.32 29.24
N VAL A 714 25.90 -9.10 29.93
CA VAL A 714 27.36 -9.17 29.80
C VAL A 714 27.70 -10.46 29.07
N ILE A 715 28.22 -10.33 27.86
CA ILE A 715 28.40 -11.43 26.92
C ILE A 715 29.89 -11.62 26.65
N LYS A 716 30.40 -12.80 27.00
CA LYS A 716 31.81 -13.15 26.90
C LYS A 716 32.04 -14.13 25.75
N LYS A 717 33.05 -13.86 24.92
CA LYS A 717 33.47 -14.77 23.86
C LYS A 717 34.14 -15.99 24.49
N ASN A 718 33.62 -17.19 24.21
CA ASN A 718 34.25 -18.42 24.66
C ASN A 718 35.62 -18.56 23.98
N GLY A 719 36.70 -18.46 24.73
CA GLY A 719 38.03 -18.77 24.23
C GLY A 719 38.18 -20.29 24.04
N THR A 720 38.89 -20.70 23.01
CA THR A 720 39.45 -22.05 22.92
C THR A 720 40.47 -22.19 24.03
N THR A 721 40.06 -22.65 25.20
CA THR A 721 40.97 -22.86 26.35
C THR A 721 41.08 -24.35 26.70
N ARG A 722 42.31 -24.82 26.72
CA ARG A 722 42.75 -25.93 27.58
C ARG A 722 42.37 -25.58 29.03
N GLU A 723 41.75 -26.52 29.71
CA GLU A 723 41.37 -26.41 31.14
C GLU A 723 42.53 -26.03 32.05
N GLY A 724 42.41 -24.92 32.75
CA GLY A 724 43.19 -24.57 33.91
C GLY A 724 42.22 -24.04 34.97
N LYS A 725 42.02 -24.81 36.02
CA LYS A 725 41.24 -24.45 37.20
C LYS A 725 41.79 -23.19 37.85
N THR A 726 40.96 -22.12 37.96
CA THR A 726 41.13 -21.11 39.02
C THR A 726 39.79 -20.49 39.41
N ASN A 727 39.46 -20.73 40.62
CA ASN A 727 38.69 -20.06 41.69
C ASN A 727 37.61 -19.02 41.35
N ASN A 728 36.45 -19.29 41.91
CA ASN A 728 35.32 -18.40 42.17
C ASN A 728 35.74 -17.12 42.91
N ALA A 729 35.49 -15.96 42.30
CA ALA A 729 35.14 -14.72 43.02
C ALA A 729 34.71 -13.63 41.99
N PRO A 730 33.44 -13.51 41.67
CA PRO A 730 32.85 -12.17 41.55
C PRO A 730 31.48 -12.00 42.20
N ALA A 731 30.90 -13.03 42.85
CA ALA A 731 29.53 -12.89 43.43
C ALA A 731 29.48 -11.97 44.66
N LYS A 732 30.55 -11.90 45.47
CA LYS A 732 30.54 -11.08 46.69
C LYS A 732 30.78 -9.57 46.48
N ALA A 733 31.46 -9.17 45.40
CA ALA A 733 31.67 -7.76 45.12
C ALA A 733 30.38 -7.06 44.57
N THR A 734 29.48 -7.82 44.00
CA THR A 734 28.22 -7.30 43.43
C THR A 734 27.13 -7.08 44.49
N GLU A 735 27.12 -7.89 45.56
CA GLU A 735 26.19 -7.71 46.68
C GLU A 735 26.55 -6.50 47.56
N GLN A 736 27.81 -6.21 47.79
CA GLN A 736 28.23 -5.04 48.57
C GLN A 736 28.01 -3.72 47.82
N ALA A 737 28.16 -3.71 46.50
CA ALA A 737 27.86 -2.51 45.67
C ALA A 737 26.34 -2.22 45.57
N CYS A 738 25.48 -3.24 45.66
CA CYS A 738 24.04 -3.06 45.70
C CYS A 738 23.54 -2.44 47.03
N GLU A 739 24.14 -2.78 48.17
CA GLU A 739 23.73 -2.24 49.45
C GLU A 739 24.15 -0.78 49.68
N GLU A 740 25.21 -0.29 49.06
CA GLU A 740 25.62 1.13 49.13
C GLU A 740 24.77 2.07 48.25
N VAL A 741 24.25 1.57 47.12
CA VAL A 741 23.43 2.37 46.20
C VAL A 741 21.98 2.52 46.68
N GLU A 742 21.43 1.50 47.40
CA GLU A 742 20.06 1.59 47.96
C GLU A 742 19.88 2.71 49.01
N ARG A 743 20.97 3.20 49.62
CA ARG A 743 20.91 4.25 50.66
C ARG A 743 20.95 5.69 50.13
N SER A 744 21.19 5.93 48.83
CA SER A 744 21.52 7.27 48.35
C SER A 744 20.56 7.88 47.32
N THR A 745 19.50 7.24 46.87
CA THR A 745 18.72 7.80 45.74
C THR A 745 17.21 7.85 45.91
N HIS A 746 16.74 9.05 46.22
CA HIS A 746 15.39 9.53 45.86
C HIS A 746 15.49 10.37 44.58
N TYR A 747 15.57 9.77 43.43
CA TYR A 747 15.50 10.50 42.15
C TYR A 747 14.11 10.37 41.50
N LYS A 748 13.54 11.53 41.15
CA LYS A 748 12.31 11.62 40.31
C LYS A 748 12.71 11.35 38.87
N LEU A 749 12.20 10.24 38.30
CA LEU A 749 12.38 9.86 36.89
C LEU A 749 11.74 10.89 35.95
N PRO A 750 12.38 11.24 34.83
CA PRO A 750 11.73 12.03 33.76
C PRO A 750 10.61 11.24 33.13
N VAL A 751 9.50 11.92 32.84
CA VAL A 751 8.27 11.37 32.25
C VAL A 751 8.44 11.33 30.75
N PHE A 752 8.44 10.14 30.14
CA PHE A 752 8.29 9.92 28.71
C PHE A 752 6.83 9.94 28.28
#